data_62b9878013639c2f91fe71ebe358bd29
#
_entry.id   62b9878013639c2f91fe71ebe358bd29
#
_cell.length_a   1.000
_cell.length_b   1.000
_cell.length_c   1.000
_cell.angle_alpha   90.00
_cell.angle_beta   90.00
_cell.angle_gamma   90.00
#
_symmetry.space_group_name_H-M   'P 1'
#
loop_
_entity.id
_entity.type
_entity.pdbx_description
1 polymer ?
#
loop_
_entity_poly.entity_id
_entity_poly.type
_entity_poly.pdbx_seq_one_letter_code
_entity_poly.pdbx_strand_id
1 'polypeptide(L)'
;MSEIITVTGTVEEIIYSNPDNGYSVVGIDSVEEGQFTATGYMPFITEGESVALSGNWTTHPDYGEQFKAEYYETVMPSDEESIIKYLSSGIISGIREATAKKLIDHFGLDVLQIMLTHPSKLAEVKGISKEKAKKIGEQFAEIQSMQNIVMFLQQYGISATTAVKVHNSLGANSVELIKKNPYILSDMVDGISFKTSDTIAFNMGLPKNSIMRIRSGIIHILRSAAYTSGHVYMPKDVLIEHTVYTLKVTDDEVIAAISELLASKELFQDKVDGIDAYYLYSYYESEYYIARRLIAMSQNTQKFTMTEEKAEKAIDALEAKTNLYLAAEQRNAVVTALSAGCMILTGGPGTGKTTTINTIIKLLEDLKLSIALAAPTGRAAKRMSQVTGYEAKTIHRLLCTQRSSEGYSIFTHNEENPLPYDVIILDEVSMIDVNLMSSFLKAVKTGAKIILSGDADQLPSVGPGNIIHDIIESKTIPVIQLNKIFRQAEESLIIVNAHKINHGELPDLSVKSSDFFFLRRKTPQDSAFTVMDLFKNRLPKSYNVNPISSIQVLSPTKKGLAGTIALNKLLQSHINPYDERRPQHVFGNITFRVGDKVMQTKNNYDMVYSRENGEDGMGIFNGDMGIIESISVRDKCMNIVFDEDKLVEYPFTNLDELDLAYAITVHKSQGSEFPIVIMPVCSFSPMLMSRNLFYTAVTRARDMVVLVGSEKTIQNMTMNNQFHQRFTGLTEKLVAVKKFVAEKEENS
;
A
#
# COMPACT_ATOMS: atom_id res chain seq x y z
N MET A 1 26.01 -11.20 28.04
CA MET A 1 26.41 -10.64 26.74
C MET A 1 27.71 -11.32 26.41
N SER A 2 27.77 -12.10 25.32
CA SER A 2 29.01 -12.65 24.81
C SER A 2 29.89 -11.47 24.38
N GLU A 3 31.16 -11.48 24.75
CA GLU A 3 32.12 -10.46 24.30
C GLU A 3 32.21 -10.56 22.76
N ILE A 4 32.00 -9.44 22.09
CA ILE A 4 32.21 -9.34 20.62
C ILE A 4 33.72 -9.36 20.39
N ILE A 5 34.19 -10.33 19.61
CA ILE A 5 35.61 -10.49 19.24
C ILE A 5 35.78 -9.92 17.82
N THR A 6 36.91 -9.32 17.55
CA THR A 6 37.26 -8.90 16.19
C THR A 6 38.38 -9.78 15.66
N VAL A 7 38.14 -10.41 14.50
CA VAL A 7 39.11 -11.27 13.79
C VAL A 7 39.40 -10.65 12.44
N THR A 8 40.72 -10.55 12.11
CA THR A 8 41.16 -10.03 10.81
C THR A 8 41.64 -11.16 9.90
N GLY A 9 41.39 -11.05 8.61
CA GLY A 9 41.82 -12.05 7.63
C GLY A 9 41.51 -11.61 6.20
N THR A 10 41.93 -12.46 5.26
CA THR A 10 41.65 -12.25 3.82
C THR A 10 40.60 -13.22 3.36
N VAL A 11 39.66 -12.78 2.54
CA VAL A 11 38.62 -13.63 1.93
C VAL A 11 39.27 -14.51 0.89
N GLU A 12 39.28 -15.83 1.14
CA GLU A 12 39.87 -16.81 0.25
C GLU A 12 38.89 -17.25 -0.82
N GLU A 13 37.64 -17.55 -0.41
CA GLU A 13 36.56 -17.95 -1.30
C GLU A 13 35.18 -17.48 -0.81
N ILE A 14 34.27 -17.29 -1.74
CA ILE A 14 32.87 -17.02 -1.46
C ILE A 14 32.08 -18.30 -1.64
N ILE A 15 31.74 -18.96 -0.54
CA ILE A 15 30.98 -20.21 -0.54
C ILE A 15 29.51 -19.97 -0.95
N TYR A 16 28.93 -18.88 -0.47
CA TYR A 16 27.57 -18.45 -0.79
C TYR A 16 27.44 -16.93 -0.62
N SER A 17 26.74 -16.27 -1.55
CA SER A 17 26.35 -14.88 -1.42
C SER A 17 24.96 -14.66 -1.99
N ASN A 18 24.12 -13.92 -1.25
CA ASN A 18 22.81 -13.50 -1.69
C ASN A 18 22.87 -12.03 -2.10
N PRO A 19 22.76 -11.72 -3.40
CA PRO A 19 22.86 -10.35 -3.90
C PRO A 19 21.74 -9.43 -3.42
N ASP A 20 20.55 -9.99 -3.08
CA ASP A 20 19.37 -9.19 -2.71
C ASP A 20 19.48 -8.65 -1.28
N ASN A 21 20.08 -9.41 -0.37
CA ASN A 21 20.17 -9.03 1.05
C ASN A 21 21.60 -8.92 1.57
N GLY A 22 22.62 -9.26 0.77
CA GLY A 22 24.03 -9.18 1.15
C GLY A 22 24.47 -10.23 2.18
N TYR A 23 23.65 -11.26 2.48
CA TYR A 23 24.08 -12.34 3.34
C TYR A 23 25.08 -13.23 2.63
N SER A 24 26.25 -13.43 3.24
CA SER A 24 27.35 -14.19 2.64
C SER A 24 27.90 -15.21 3.62
N VAL A 25 28.40 -16.32 3.05
CA VAL A 25 29.20 -17.34 3.72
C VAL A 25 30.54 -17.39 2.99
N VAL A 26 31.60 -17.06 3.70
CA VAL A 26 32.93 -16.88 3.11
C VAL A 26 33.99 -17.68 3.88
N GLY A 27 34.96 -18.20 3.14
CA GLY A 27 36.19 -18.75 3.70
C GLY A 27 37.19 -17.61 3.96
N ILE A 28 37.67 -17.51 5.18
CA ILE A 28 38.62 -16.50 5.64
C ILE A 28 39.93 -17.17 5.99
N ASP A 29 41.03 -16.62 5.50
CA ASP A 29 42.40 -16.96 5.93
C ASP A 29 42.92 -15.88 6.86
N SER A 30 43.13 -16.22 8.13
CA SER A 30 43.57 -15.33 9.18
C SER A 30 44.94 -15.77 9.69
N VAL A 31 45.84 -14.82 9.90
CA VAL A 31 47.17 -15.07 10.47
C VAL A 31 47.06 -15.55 11.92
N GLU A 32 46.01 -15.13 12.65
CA GLU A 32 45.84 -15.43 14.08
C GLU A 32 45.02 -16.68 14.32
N GLU A 33 43.90 -16.87 13.55
CA GLU A 33 42.93 -17.92 13.78
C GLU A 33 43.01 -19.07 12.73
N GLY A 34 43.88 -18.92 11.69
CA GLY A 34 43.92 -19.88 10.59
C GLY A 34 42.73 -19.76 9.64
N GLN A 35 42.45 -20.83 8.88
CA GLN A 35 41.34 -20.86 7.95
C GLN A 35 40.04 -21.19 8.69
N PHE A 36 39.02 -20.35 8.50
CA PHE A 36 37.68 -20.55 9.08
C PHE A 36 36.57 -20.03 8.16
N THR A 37 35.35 -20.51 8.40
CA THR A 37 34.17 -20.01 7.70
C THR A 37 33.51 -18.88 8.48
N ALA A 38 33.29 -17.74 7.84
CA ALA A 38 32.51 -16.63 8.40
C ALA A 38 31.15 -16.53 7.73
N THR A 39 30.14 -16.22 8.53
CA THR A 39 28.75 -16.05 8.07
C THR A 39 28.22 -14.72 8.57
N GLY A 40 27.54 -13.96 7.72
CA GLY A 40 26.95 -12.67 8.12
C GLY A 40 26.44 -11.84 6.95
N TYR A 41 25.94 -10.66 7.25
CA TYR A 41 25.55 -9.70 6.23
C TYR A 41 26.80 -8.89 5.78
N MET A 42 27.40 -9.33 4.70
CA MET A 42 28.61 -8.77 4.12
C MET A 42 28.40 -8.48 2.62
N PRO A 43 27.55 -7.49 2.29
CA PRO A 43 27.29 -7.15 0.88
C PRO A 43 28.55 -6.66 0.19
N PHE A 44 28.72 -7.08 -1.07
CA PHE A 44 29.87 -6.72 -1.92
C PHE A 44 31.25 -7.24 -1.44
N ILE A 45 31.25 -8.19 -0.50
CA ILE A 45 32.48 -8.88 -0.12
C ILE A 45 33.04 -9.66 -1.30
N THR A 46 34.36 -9.64 -1.48
CA THR A 46 35.04 -10.25 -2.61
C THR A 46 36.24 -11.10 -2.21
N GLU A 47 36.54 -12.07 -3.08
CA GLU A 47 37.73 -12.86 -2.94
C GLU A 47 39.01 -11.98 -3.07
N GLY A 48 39.96 -12.19 -2.18
CA GLY A 48 41.19 -11.38 -2.07
C GLY A 48 41.06 -10.11 -1.25
N GLU A 49 39.86 -9.79 -0.72
CA GLU A 49 39.66 -8.61 0.11
C GLU A 49 40.10 -8.90 1.57
N SER A 50 40.82 -7.96 2.16
CA SER A 50 41.16 -8.02 3.58
C SER A 50 40.00 -7.48 4.41
N VAL A 51 39.57 -8.23 5.42
CA VAL A 51 38.43 -7.89 6.25
C VAL A 51 38.75 -7.98 7.74
N ALA A 52 38.11 -7.10 8.51
CA ALA A 52 38.02 -7.20 9.95
C ALA A 52 36.59 -7.57 10.31
N LEU A 53 36.36 -8.75 10.87
CA LEU A 53 35.08 -9.30 11.23
C LEU A 53 34.88 -9.17 12.75
N SER A 54 33.83 -8.50 13.19
CA SER A 54 33.46 -8.38 14.59
C SER A 54 32.20 -9.20 14.86
N GLY A 55 32.26 -10.16 15.78
CA GLY A 55 31.17 -11.09 16.02
C GLY A 55 31.51 -12.16 17.06
N ASN A 56 30.89 -13.32 16.92
CA ASN A 56 31.03 -14.42 17.88
C ASN A 56 31.22 -15.76 17.17
N TRP A 57 31.98 -16.66 17.76
CA TRP A 57 32.04 -18.04 17.32
C TRP A 57 30.72 -18.78 17.62
N THR A 58 30.23 -19.53 16.66
CA THR A 58 29.00 -20.32 16.75
C THR A 58 29.20 -21.68 16.15
N THR A 59 28.52 -22.72 16.68
CA THR A 59 28.57 -24.06 16.11
C THR A 59 27.29 -24.35 15.33
N HIS A 60 27.41 -24.54 14.02
CA HIS A 60 26.29 -24.97 13.18
C HIS A 60 26.15 -26.50 13.25
N PRO A 61 24.92 -27.05 13.36
CA PRO A 61 24.70 -28.49 13.49
C PRO A 61 25.32 -29.34 12.35
N ASP A 62 25.28 -28.82 11.12
CA ASP A 62 25.70 -29.52 9.91
C ASP A 62 27.07 -29.09 9.37
N TYR A 63 27.55 -27.90 9.73
CA TYR A 63 28.76 -27.29 9.13
C TYR A 63 29.88 -26.99 10.13
N GLY A 64 29.69 -27.35 11.41
CA GLY A 64 30.70 -27.21 12.43
C GLY A 64 30.86 -25.77 12.95
N GLU A 65 32.05 -25.42 13.40
CA GLU A 65 32.37 -24.12 13.99
C GLU A 65 32.47 -23.05 12.92
N GLN A 66 31.75 -21.94 13.11
CA GLN A 66 31.70 -20.80 12.19
C GLN A 66 31.78 -19.50 12.96
N PHE A 67 32.37 -18.48 12.36
CA PHE A 67 32.37 -17.13 12.90
C PHE A 67 31.14 -16.37 12.40
N LYS A 68 30.21 -16.03 13.29
CA LYS A 68 29.04 -15.21 12.95
C LYS A 68 29.42 -13.74 13.08
N ALA A 69 29.67 -13.10 11.94
CA ALA A 69 29.96 -11.69 11.87
C ALA A 69 28.68 -10.85 12.07
N GLU A 70 28.69 -9.96 13.06
CA GLU A 70 27.67 -8.95 13.28
C GLU A 70 28.04 -7.65 12.53
N TYR A 71 29.36 -7.36 12.44
CA TYR A 71 29.92 -6.24 11.70
C TYR A 71 31.13 -6.71 10.91
N TYR A 72 31.37 -6.06 9.79
CA TYR A 72 32.57 -6.27 9.00
C TYR A 72 33.11 -4.93 8.48
N GLU A 73 34.38 -4.83 8.40
CA GLU A 73 35.11 -3.71 7.77
C GLU A 73 36.00 -4.28 6.67
N THR A 74 35.93 -3.69 5.49
CA THR A 74 36.82 -4.04 4.39
C THR A 74 38.02 -3.12 4.42
N VAL A 75 39.20 -3.70 4.35
CA VAL A 75 40.45 -2.98 4.22
C VAL A 75 40.90 -3.12 2.77
N MET A 76 41.23 -1.99 2.13
CA MET A 76 41.76 -2.04 0.76
C MET A 76 42.97 -2.94 0.71
N PRO A 77 43.06 -3.86 -0.25
CA PRO A 77 44.21 -4.72 -0.40
C PRO A 77 45.49 -3.87 -0.66
N SER A 78 46.54 -4.18 0.06
CA SER A 78 47.76 -3.39 0.07
C SER A 78 48.98 -4.06 -0.58
N ASP A 79 48.81 -5.31 -1.03
CA ASP A 79 49.82 -6.08 -1.75
C ASP A 79 49.36 -6.44 -3.17
N GLU A 80 50.32 -6.71 -4.06
CA GLU A 80 50.05 -6.93 -5.49
C GLU A 80 49.14 -8.14 -5.74
N GLU A 81 49.30 -9.23 -4.99
CA GLU A 81 48.57 -10.46 -5.20
C GLU A 81 47.11 -10.29 -4.80
N SER A 82 46.85 -9.67 -3.67
CA SER A 82 45.51 -9.34 -3.18
C SER A 82 44.79 -8.35 -4.10
N ILE A 83 45.50 -7.32 -4.65
CA ILE A 83 44.90 -6.40 -5.62
C ILE A 83 44.55 -7.12 -6.93
N ILE A 84 45.36 -8.06 -7.40
CA ILE A 84 45.08 -8.86 -8.60
C ILE A 84 43.79 -9.69 -8.38
N LYS A 85 43.69 -10.41 -7.25
CA LYS A 85 42.51 -11.20 -6.88
C LYS A 85 41.28 -10.32 -6.82
N TYR A 86 41.33 -9.18 -6.13
CA TYR A 86 40.25 -8.22 -5.99
C TYR A 86 39.76 -7.70 -7.34
N LEU A 87 40.66 -7.23 -8.21
CA LEU A 87 40.31 -6.71 -9.52
C LEU A 87 39.75 -7.78 -10.48
N SER A 88 40.16 -9.04 -10.32
CA SER A 88 39.76 -10.16 -11.18
C SER A 88 38.55 -10.94 -10.66
N SER A 89 38.03 -10.65 -9.47
CA SER A 89 36.91 -11.31 -8.82
C SER A 89 35.57 -11.22 -9.60
N GLY A 90 35.48 -10.35 -10.62
CA GLY A 90 34.28 -10.15 -11.45
C GLY A 90 33.40 -8.99 -11.03
N ILE A 91 33.69 -8.34 -9.92
CA ILE A 91 32.96 -7.13 -9.44
C ILE A 91 33.09 -5.99 -10.44
N ILE A 92 34.25 -5.80 -11.04
CA ILE A 92 34.46 -4.78 -12.08
C ILE A 92 34.36 -5.46 -13.44
N SER A 93 33.25 -5.21 -14.15
CA SER A 93 33.06 -5.83 -15.45
C SER A 93 34.16 -5.44 -16.45
N GLY A 94 34.72 -6.45 -17.07
CA GLY A 94 35.78 -6.25 -18.09
C GLY A 94 37.21 -6.24 -17.59
N ILE A 95 37.47 -6.46 -16.29
CA ILE A 95 38.79 -6.75 -15.77
C ILE A 95 38.86 -8.26 -15.47
N ARG A 96 39.75 -8.96 -16.17
CA ARG A 96 40.11 -10.35 -15.89
C ARG A 96 41.53 -10.37 -15.38
N GLU A 97 41.96 -11.49 -14.82
CA GLU A 97 43.30 -11.66 -14.20
C GLU A 97 44.48 -11.11 -15.07
N ALA A 98 44.47 -11.43 -16.38
CA ALA A 98 45.47 -10.91 -17.31
C ALA A 98 45.42 -9.38 -17.48
N THR A 99 44.27 -8.75 -17.28
CA THR A 99 44.14 -7.29 -17.33
C THR A 99 44.56 -6.68 -16.00
N ALA A 100 44.17 -7.30 -14.89
CA ALA A 100 44.58 -6.89 -13.54
C ALA A 100 46.08 -6.90 -13.40
N LYS A 101 46.78 -7.97 -13.85
CA LYS A 101 48.26 -8.04 -13.87
C LYS A 101 48.89 -6.89 -14.65
N LYS A 102 48.37 -6.60 -15.87
CA LYS A 102 48.91 -5.47 -16.67
C LYS A 102 48.68 -4.11 -16.01
N LEU A 103 47.57 -3.94 -15.28
CA LEU A 103 47.29 -2.71 -14.55
C LEU A 103 48.28 -2.51 -13.41
N ILE A 104 48.63 -3.58 -12.68
CA ILE A 104 49.60 -3.56 -11.60
C ILE A 104 51.03 -3.39 -12.15
N ASP A 105 51.37 -4.10 -13.20
CA ASP A 105 52.69 -3.92 -13.87
C ASP A 105 52.95 -2.46 -14.30
N HIS A 106 51.88 -1.73 -14.64
CA HIS A 106 51.96 -0.36 -15.13
C HIS A 106 51.89 0.71 -14.02
N PHE A 107 50.96 0.52 -13.05
CA PHE A 107 50.66 1.51 -12.03
C PHE A 107 51.10 1.12 -10.60
N GLY A 108 51.57 -0.13 -10.41
CA GLY A 108 51.89 -0.65 -9.09
C GLY A 108 50.70 -0.67 -8.15
N LEU A 109 50.98 -0.47 -6.87
CA LEU A 109 49.97 -0.44 -5.80
C LEU A 109 49.01 0.76 -5.88
N ASP A 110 49.34 1.79 -6.68
CA ASP A 110 48.52 3.00 -6.83
C ASP A 110 47.32 2.79 -7.78
N VAL A 111 47.18 1.60 -8.38
CA VAL A 111 46.13 1.31 -9.38
C VAL A 111 44.71 1.61 -8.87
N LEU A 112 44.40 1.26 -7.62
CA LEU A 112 43.07 1.48 -7.03
C LEU A 112 42.78 2.98 -6.84
N GLN A 113 43.83 3.75 -6.42
CA GLN A 113 43.72 5.20 -6.28
C GLN A 113 43.53 5.89 -7.65
N ILE A 114 44.25 5.39 -8.68
CA ILE A 114 44.16 5.90 -10.05
C ILE A 114 42.75 5.60 -10.62
N MET A 115 42.14 4.43 -10.34
CA MET A 115 40.80 4.10 -10.73
C MET A 115 39.78 5.08 -10.17
N LEU A 116 39.95 5.52 -8.93
CA LEU A 116 39.04 6.49 -8.29
C LEU A 116 39.26 7.92 -8.78
N THR A 117 40.52 8.34 -8.85
CA THR A 117 40.83 9.78 -9.05
C THR A 117 41.08 10.17 -10.49
N HIS A 118 41.66 9.28 -11.27
CA HIS A 118 42.08 9.54 -12.64
C HIS A 118 41.81 8.34 -13.59
N PRO A 119 40.57 7.86 -13.71
CA PRO A 119 40.27 6.64 -14.46
C PRO A 119 40.69 6.70 -15.95
N SER A 120 40.79 7.89 -16.52
CA SER A 120 41.29 8.09 -17.89
C SER A 120 42.70 7.57 -18.13
N LYS A 121 43.59 7.54 -17.08
CA LYS A 121 44.91 6.99 -17.18
C LYS A 121 44.96 5.48 -17.43
N LEU A 122 43.92 4.76 -17.05
CA LEU A 122 43.82 3.31 -17.31
C LEU A 122 43.90 2.99 -18.83
N ALA A 123 43.60 3.95 -19.69
CA ALA A 123 43.73 3.80 -21.15
C ALA A 123 45.18 3.77 -21.64
N GLU A 124 46.16 4.05 -20.78
CA GLU A 124 47.60 3.89 -21.09
C GLU A 124 47.99 2.40 -21.17
N VAL A 125 47.20 1.53 -20.53
CA VAL A 125 47.42 0.08 -20.53
C VAL A 125 46.88 -0.54 -21.81
N LYS A 126 47.75 -1.26 -22.53
CA LYS A 126 47.37 -1.92 -23.81
C LYS A 126 46.22 -2.87 -23.65
N GLY A 127 45.07 -2.56 -24.30
CA GLY A 127 43.84 -3.34 -24.28
C GLY A 127 42.71 -2.69 -23.50
N ILE A 128 42.89 -1.48 -22.96
CA ILE A 128 41.87 -0.67 -22.31
C ILE A 128 41.59 0.57 -23.18
N SER A 129 40.41 0.68 -23.76
CA SER A 129 39.96 1.89 -24.46
C SER A 129 39.60 3.01 -23.48
N LYS A 130 39.54 4.26 -23.96
CA LYS A 130 39.10 5.40 -23.13
C LYS A 130 37.67 5.21 -22.58
N GLU A 131 36.78 4.65 -23.37
CA GLU A 131 35.41 4.32 -22.91
C GLU A 131 35.41 3.24 -21.84
N LYS A 132 36.22 2.19 -22.02
CA LYS A 132 36.37 1.11 -21.03
C LYS A 132 37.00 1.63 -19.73
N ALA A 133 38.03 2.48 -19.84
CA ALA A 133 38.65 3.13 -18.68
C ALA A 133 37.63 3.95 -17.87
N LYS A 134 36.79 4.73 -18.54
CA LYS A 134 35.71 5.50 -17.90
C LYS A 134 34.70 4.60 -17.18
N LYS A 135 34.21 3.54 -17.85
CA LYS A 135 33.26 2.57 -17.23
C LYS A 135 33.85 1.87 -16.01
N ILE A 136 35.11 1.45 -16.08
CA ILE A 136 35.81 0.84 -14.95
C ILE A 136 35.86 1.80 -13.75
N GLY A 137 36.22 3.08 -13.99
CA GLY A 137 36.28 4.08 -12.93
C GLY A 137 34.90 4.37 -12.33
N GLU A 138 33.86 4.48 -13.15
CA GLU A 138 32.48 4.68 -12.69
C GLU A 138 32.03 3.51 -11.82
N GLN A 139 32.22 2.27 -12.26
CA GLN A 139 31.82 1.08 -11.48
C GLN A 139 32.62 0.98 -10.17
N PHE A 140 33.91 1.26 -10.19
CA PHE A 140 34.74 1.22 -8.99
C PHE A 140 34.32 2.30 -7.98
N ALA A 141 34.03 3.51 -8.44
CA ALA A 141 33.53 4.60 -7.60
C ALA A 141 32.16 4.27 -6.98
N GLU A 142 31.28 3.61 -7.73
CA GLU A 142 29.98 3.17 -7.25
C GLU A 142 30.10 2.12 -6.14
N ILE A 143 30.97 1.11 -6.33
CA ILE A 143 31.23 0.06 -5.33
C ILE A 143 31.81 0.68 -4.05
N GLN A 144 32.80 1.57 -4.16
CA GLN A 144 33.38 2.25 -3.02
C GLN A 144 32.38 3.13 -2.27
N SER A 145 31.53 3.84 -3.00
CA SER A 145 30.45 4.63 -2.41
C SER A 145 29.48 3.76 -1.63
N MET A 146 29.12 2.60 -2.20
CA MET A 146 28.23 1.63 -1.56
C MET A 146 28.85 1.04 -0.28
N GLN A 147 30.11 0.63 -0.32
CA GLN A 147 30.82 0.14 0.85
C GLN A 147 30.91 1.20 1.96
N ASN A 148 31.23 2.44 1.60
CA ASN A 148 31.35 3.54 2.55
C ASN A 148 30.02 3.82 3.27
N ILE A 149 28.88 3.78 2.57
CA ILE A 149 27.59 4.01 3.21
C ILE A 149 27.16 2.84 4.09
N VAL A 150 27.44 1.60 3.69
CA VAL A 150 27.21 0.42 4.52
C VAL A 150 27.98 0.52 5.82
N MET A 151 29.29 0.75 5.75
CA MET A 151 30.15 0.93 6.93
C MET A 151 29.68 2.08 7.82
N PHE A 152 29.35 3.24 7.21
CA PHE A 152 28.86 4.39 7.96
C PHE A 152 27.54 4.10 8.70
N LEU A 153 26.58 3.45 8.05
CA LEU A 153 25.26 3.20 8.64
C LEU A 153 25.25 2.02 9.63
N GLN A 154 26.14 1.03 9.45
CA GLN A 154 26.29 -0.08 10.41
C GLN A 154 26.72 0.41 11.79
N GLN A 155 27.54 1.47 11.89
CA GLN A 155 27.91 2.08 13.18
C GLN A 155 26.69 2.55 13.99
N TYR A 156 25.57 2.81 13.30
CA TYR A 156 24.31 3.24 13.93
C TYR A 156 23.27 2.11 14.01
N GLY A 157 23.70 0.85 13.77
CA GLY A 157 22.81 -0.32 13.86
C GLY A 157 21.87 -0.48 12.67
N ILE A 158 22.14 0.16 11.55
CA ILE A 158 21.36 -0.02 10.30
C ILE A 158 21.89 -1.22 9.55
N SER A 159 20.99 -2.10 9.11
CA SER A 159 21.36 -3.28 8.32
C SER A 159 21.97 -2.91 6.96
N ALA A 160 22.84 -3.76 6.45
CA ALA A 160 23.43 -3.58 5.13
C ALA A 160 22.37 -3.49 4.01
N THR A 161 21.31 -4.29 4.08
CA THR A 161 20.17 -4.22 3.13
C THR A 161 19.51 -2.85 3.10
N THR A 162 19.35 -2.22 4.27
CA THR A 162 18.80 -0.87 4.37
C THR A 162 19.79 0.16 3.85
N ALA A 163 21.10 -0.02 4.11
CA ALA A 163 22.15 0.86 3.60
C ALA A 163 22.22 0.87 2.07
N VAL A 164 22.01 -0.29 1.43
CA VAL A 164 21.87 -0.38 -0.04
C VAL A 164 20.68 0.44 -0.55
N LYS A 165 19.52 0.37 0.11
CA LYS A 165 18.36 1.20 -0.24
C LYS A 165 18.66 2.70 -0.10
N VAL A 166 19.41 3.07 0.94
CA VAL A 166 19.85 4.46 1.14
C VAL A 166 20.75 4.92 -0.01
N HIS A 167 21.72 4.10 -0.43
CA HIS A 167 22.57 4.42 -1.57
C HIS A 167 21.75 4.60 -2.86
N ASN A 168 20.81 3.68 -3.13
CA ASN A 168 19.97 3.76 -4.32
C ASN A 168 19.07 5.01 -4.35
N SER A 169 18.63 5.48 -3.16
CA SER A 169 17.77 6.68 -3.06
C SER A 169 18.54 7.99 -3.03
N LEU A 170 19.72 8.05 -2.39
CA LEU A 170 20.47 9.28 -2.16
C LEU A 170 21.73 9.42 -3.03
N GLY A 171 22.13 8.34 -3.71
CA GLY A 171 23.32 8.31 -4.59
C GLY A 171 24.66 8.31 -3.85
N ALA A 172 25.73 8.58 -4.57
CA ALA A 172 27.10 8.50 -4.08
C ALA A 172 27.44 9.46 -2.91
N ASN A 173 26.71 10.57 -2.78
CA ASN A 173 26.94 11.58 -1.72
C ASN A 173 26.12 11.31 -0.45
N SER A 174 25.55 10.11 -0.31
CA SER A 174 24.65 9.75 0.79
C SER A 174 25.24 10.04 2.17
N VAL A 175 26.50 9.68 2.41
CA VAL A 175 27.17 9.90 3.72
C VAL A 175 27.25 11.38 4.08
N GLU A 176 27.59 12.24 3.11
CA GLU A 176 27.67 13.68 3.34
C GLU A 176 26.29 14.29 3.60
N LEU A 177 25.29 13.87 2.84
CA LEU A 177 23.91 14.31 3.02
C LEU A 177 23.38 13.91 4.40
N ILE A 178 23.65 12.68 4.85
CA ILE A 178 23.22 12.19 6.17
C ILE A 178 23.97 12.92 7.29
N LYS A 179 25.28 13.16 7.13
CA LYS A 179 26.03 13.96 8.12
C LYS A 179 25.52 15.38 8.25
N LYS A 180 25.04 15.97 7.15
CA LYS A 180 24.45 17.31 7.13
C LYS A 180 23.04 17.31 7.73
N ASN A 181 22.22 16.33 7.39
CA ASN A 181 20.87 16.17 7.88
C ASN A 181 20.49 14.67 7.99
N PRO A 182 20.59 14.05 9.18
CA PRO A 182 20.24 12.63 9.35
C PRO A 182 18.77 12.29 9.04
N TYR A 183 17.89 13.28 9.11
CA TYR A 183 16.44 13.08 8.87
C TYR A 183 16.11 12.90 7.39
N ILE A 184 17.05 13.20 6.47
CA ILE A 184 16.88 12.88 5.05
C ILE A 184 16.59 11.38 4.82
N LEU A 185 17.05 10.52 5.74
CA LEU A 185 16.78 9.09 5.71
C LEU A 185 15.28 8.79 5.82
N SER A 186 14.57 9.41 6.75
CA SER A 186 13.10 9.23 6.89
C SER A 186 12.29 9.98 5.86
N ASP A 187 12.87 11.00 5.22
CA ASP A 187 12.18 11.83 4.24
C ASP A 187 12.27 11.26 2.83
N MET A 188 13.38 10.59 2.49
CA MET A 188 13.73 10.17 1.13
C MET A 188 13.88 8.65 0.94
N VAL A 189 13.94 7.86 2.04
CA VAL A 189 14.22 6.42 1.94
C VAL A 189 13.07 5.60 2.50
N ASP A 190 12.41 4.84 1.64
CA ASP A 190 11.30 3.98 2.04
C ASP A 190 11.73 2.90 3.05
N GLY A 191 10.95 2.78 4.12
CA GLY A 191 11.18 1.80 5.19
C GLY A 191 12.08 2.30 6.33
N ILE A 192 12.64 3.52 6.26
CA ILE A 192 13.33 4.15 7.38
C ILE A 192 12.34 5.08 8.11
N SER A 193 12.08 4.76 9.40
CA SER A 193 11.18 5.56 10.21
C SER A 193 11.86 6.81 10.77
N PHE A 194 11.07 7.85 11.09
CA PHE A 194 11.55 9.01 11.84
C PHE A 194 12.29 8.61 13.12
N LYS A 195 11.79 7.60 13.85
CA LYS A 195 12.44 7.09 15.06
C LYS A 195 13.84 6.56 14.80
N THR A 196 14.04 5.88 13.69
CA THR A 196 15.36 5.36 13.28
C THR A 196 16.29 6.52 12.97
N SER A 197 15.85 7.50 12.18
CA SER A 197 16.62 8.71 11.87
C SER A 197 16.95 9.54 13.12
N ASP A 198 16.01 9.63 14.06
CA ASP A 198 16.18 10.31 15.34
C ASP A 198 17.25 9.63 16.21
N THR A 199 17.27 8.29 16.23
CA THR A 199 18.33 7.52 16.90
C THR A 199 19.71 7.79 16.30
N ILE A 200 19.81 7.79 14.96
CA ILE A 200 21.06 8.11 14.25
C ILE A 200 21.51 9.53 14.57
N ALA A 201 20.59 10.50 14.51
CA ALA A 201 20.88 11.90 14.79
C ALA A 201 21.43 12.10 16.22
N PHE A 202 20.85 11.43 17.22
CA PHE A 202 21.37 11.49 18.59
C PHE A 202 22.74 10.83 18.73
N ASN A 203 22.98 9.70 18.09
CA ASN A 203 24.29 9.04 18.07
C ASN A 203 25.36 9.89 17.38
N MET A 204 24.95 10.73 16.42
CA MET A 204 25.82 11.74 15.77
C MET A 204 26.01 13.00 16.62
N GLY A 205 25.37 13.10 17.79
CA GLY A 205 25.52 14.22 18.72
C GLY A 205 24.57 15.40 18.46
N LEU A 206 23.54 15.26 17.64
CA LEU A 206 22.54 16.32 17.44
C LEU A 206 21.76 16.58 18.74
N PRO A 207 21.55 17.84 19.15
CA PRO A 207 20.77 18.18 20.33
C PRO A 207 19.29 17.90 20.12
N LYS A 208 18.57 17.59 21.24
CA LYS A 208 17.13 17.26 21.20
C LYS A 208 16.26 18.40 20.65
N ASN A 209 16.68 19.62 20.80
CA ASN A 209 16.00 20.83 20.33
C ASN A 209 16.55 21.34 18.99
N SER A 210 17.28 20.51 18.25
CA SER A 210 17.71 20.89 16.89
C SER A 210 16.52 21.23 16.00
N ILE A 211 16.60 22.37 15.32
CA ILE A 211 15.55 22.82 14.41
C ILE A 211 15.27 21.80 13.30
N MET A 212 16.32 21.10 12.79
CA MET A 212 16.16 20.03 11.80
C MET A 212 15.32 18.89 12.33
N ARG A 213 15.54 18.49 13.60
CA ARG A 213 14.76 17.45 14.28
C ARG A 213 13.29 17.85 14.37
N ILE A 214 13.03 19.08 14.82
CA ILE A 214 11.65 19.56 15.04
C ILE A 214 10.91 19.65 13.71
N ARG A 215 11.56 20.17 12.66
CA ARG A 215 10.98 20.24 11.30
C ARG A 215 10.61 18.85 10.78
N SER A 216 11.53 17.91 10.76
CA SER A 216 11.25 16.54 10.31
C SER A 216 10.22 15.83 11.22
N GLY A 217 10.24 16.12 12.52
CA GLY A 217 9.23 15.64 13.45
C GLY A 217 7.81 16.14 13.14
N ILE A 218 7.65 17.42 12.80
CA ILE A 218 6.37 18.00 12.38
C ILE A 218 5.86 17.33 11.10
N ILE A 219 6.72 17.17 10.09
CA ILE A 219 6.39 16.47 8.84
C ILE A 219 5.97 15.04 9.13
N HIS A 220 6.72 14.34 10.00
CA HIS A 220 6.39 12.98 10.40
C HIS A 220 5.03 12.89 11.11
N ILE A 221 4.72 13.82 12.01
CA ILE A 221 3.44 13.86 12.73
C ILE A 221 2.30 14.06 11.75
N LEU A 222 2.41 14.99 10.81
CA LEU A 222 1.41 15.23 9.77
C LEU A 222 1.23 14.01 8.86
N ARG A 223 2.31 13.40 8.39
CA ARG A 223 2.25 12.15 7.60
C ARG A 223 1.61 11.02 8.41
N SER A 224 2.00 10.86 9.67
CA SER A 224 1.41 9.84 10.54
C SER A 224 -0.08 10.06 10.75
N ALA A 225 -0.52 11.30 11.00
CA ALA A 225 -1.92 11.65 11.14
C ALA A 225 -2.72 11.37 9.84
N ALA A 226 -2.12 11.63 8.69
CA ALA A 226 -2.72 11.32 7.39
C ALA A 226 -2.93 9.81 7.18
N TYR A 227 -1.94 8.97 7.49
CA TYR A 227 -2.03 7.52 7.27
C TYR A 227 -2.81 6.78 8.37
N THR A 228 -2.77 7.24 9.64
CA THR A 228 -3.43 6.55 10.76
C THR A 228 -4.86 7.00 10.99
N SER A 229 -5.15 8.28 10.74
CA SER A 229 -6.44 8.90 11.03
C SER A 229 -7.12 9.51 9.79
N GLY A 230 -6.43 9.53 8.66
CA GLY A 230 -6.94 10.09 7.41
C GLY A 230 -7.03 11.62 7.38
N HIS A 231 -6.32 12.31 8.26
CA HIS A 231 -6.28 13.76 8.30
C HIS A 231 -5.52 14.33 7.12
N VAL A 232 -6.03 15.38 6.49
CA VAL A 232 -5.34 16.11 5.40
C VAL A 232 -4.54 17.27 5.98
N TYR A 233 -5.05 17.87 7.06
CA TYR A 233 -4.38 18.91 7.83
C TYR A 233 -4.45 18.63 9.32
N MET A 234 -3.74 19.40 10.12
CA MET A 234 -3.94 19.47 11.57
C MET A 234 -4.23 20.93 11.99
N PRO A 235 -5.20 21.15 12.91
CA PRO A 235 -5.37 22.43 13.57
C PRO A 235 -4.08 22.87 14.27
N LYS A 236 -3.79 24.17 14.25
CA LYS A 236 -2.57 24.76 14.82
C LYS A 236 -2.28 24.26 16.23
N ASP A 237 -3.25 24.39 17.13
CA ASP A 237 -3.04 24.08 18.53
C ASP A 237 -2.81 22.59 18.75
N VAL A 238 -3.54 21.74 17.99
CA VAL A 238 -3.37 20.26 18.04
C VAL A 238 -1.99 19.86 17.51
N LEU A 239 -1.51 20.49 16.43
CA LEU A 239 -0.19 20.20 15.87
C LEU A 239 0.93 20.58 16.86
N ILE A 240 0.83 21.75 17.48
CA ILE A 240 1.80 22.24 18.47
C ILE A 240 1.81 21.29 19.67
N GLU A 241 0.66 21.05 20.28
CA GLU A 241 0.53 20.16 21.46
C GLU A 241 1.09 18.76 21.18
N HIS A 242 0.71 18.18 20.04
CA HIS A 242 1.17 16.84 19.67
C HIS A 242 2.68 16.80 19.40
N THR A 243 3.24 17.85 18.81
CA THR A 243 4.69 17.96 18.55
C THR A 243 5.47 18.11 19.85
N VAL A 244 5.04 19.00 20.74
CA VAL A 244 5.64 19.21 22.08
C VAL A 244 5.64 17.89 22.87
N TYR A 245 4.50 17.20 22.90
CA TYR A 245 4.38 15.91 23.61
C TYR A 245 5.30 14.84 23.03
N THR A 246 5.34 14.72 21.70
CA THR A 246 6.09 13.65 21.00
C THR A 246 7.59 13.88 21.03
N LEU A 247 8.04 15.09 20.75
CA LEU A 247 9.47 15.43 20.63
C LEU A 247 10.08 15.91 21.94
N LYS A 248 9.24 16.25 22.95
CA LYS A 248 9.63 16.81 24.27
C LYS A 248 10.45 18.10 24.09
N VAL A 249 9.90 19.03 23.37
CA VAL A 249 10.41 20.38 23.08
C VAL A 249 9.42 21.42 23.56
N THR A 250 9.76 22.72 23.48
CA THR A 250 8.88 23.83 23.88
C THR A 250 7.98 24.30 22.74
N ASP A 251 6.88 24.98 23.07
CA ASP A 251 5.96 25.58 22.10
C ASP A 251 6.69 26.56 21.18
N ASP A 252 7.57 27.42 21.74
CA ASP A 252 8.33 28.41 20.97
C ASP A 252 9.25 27.77 19.94
N GLU A 253 9.91 26.64 20.29
CA GLU A 253 10.76 25.87 19.36
C GLU A 253 9.93 25.28 18.23
N VAL A 254 8.71 24.80 18.52
CA VAL A 254 7.79 24.28 17.51
C VAL A 254 7.29 25.38 16.58
N ILE A 255 6.91 26.53 17.13
CA ILE A 255 6.44 27.69 16.34
C ILE A 255 7.55 28.22 15.42
N ALA A 256 8.78 28.27 15.90
CA ALA A 256 9.94 28.64 15.08
C ALA A 256 10.12 27.65 13.90
N ALA A 257 10.05 26.34 14.16
CA ALA A 257 10.17 25.32 13.13
C ALA A 257 9.01 25.35 12.11
N ILE A 258 7.78 25.61 12.54
CA ILE A 258 6.62 25.80 11.65
C ILE A 258 6.89 27.01 10.75
N SER A 259 7.41 28.11 11.28
CA SER A 259 7.69 29.32 10.49
C SER A 259 8.73 29.05 9.38
N GLU A 260 9.77 28.25 9.67
CA GLU A 260 10.73 27.83 8.66
C GLU A 260 10.11 26.91 7.60
N LEU A 261 9.27 25.95 8.01
CA LEU A 261 8.59 25.04 7.09
C LEU A 261 7.59 25.76 6.17
N LEU A 262 6.95 26.82 6.64
CA LEU A 262 6.11 27.69 5.82
C LEU A 262 6.96 28.50 4.82
N ALA A 263 8.10 29.02 5.26
CA ALA A 263 9.02 29.77 4.40
C ALA A 263 9.64 28.88 3.30
N SER A 264 9.95 27.60 3.61
CA SER A 264 10.46 26.62 2.64
C SER A 264 9.36 26.01 1.76
N LYS A 265 8.09 26.33 1.98
CA LYS A 265 6.92 25.77 1.29
C LYS A 265 6.76 24.24 1.46
N GLU A 266 7.26 23.69 2.52
CA GLU A 266 7.01 22.30 2.90
C GLU A 266 5.66 22.16 3.61
N LEU A 267 5.26 23.22 4.35
CA LEU A 267 3.92 23.39 4.91
C LEU A 267 3.15 24.49 4.21
N PHE A 268 1.85 24.41 4.30
CA PHE A 268 0.91 25.45 3.90
C PHE A 268 -0.06 25.74 5.04
N GLN A 269 -0.35 27.01 5.29
CA GLN A 269 -1.35 27.46 6.26
C GLN A 269 -2.59 27.94 5.53
N ASP A 270 -3.74 27.47 5.94
CA ASP A 270 -5.06 27.90 5.45
C ASP A 270 -6.02 28.10 6.65
N LYS A 271 -7.19 28.65 6.39
CA LYS A 271 -8.28 28.71 7.36
C LYS A 271 -9.40 27.80 6.92
N VAL A 272 -9.72 26.81 7.76
CA VAL A 272 -10.83 25.87 7.58
C VAL A 272 -11.79 26.07 8.75
N ASP A 273 -13.05 26.42 8.50
CA ASP A 273 -14.06 26.76 9.51
C ASP A 273 -13.57 27.80 10.53
N GLY A 274 -12.76 28.78 10.08
CA GLY A 274 -12.19 29.82 10.92
C GLY A 274 -11.00 29.39 11.78
N ILE A 275 -10.57 28.12 11.72
CA ILE A 275 -9.44 27.55 12.46
C ILE A 275 -8.19 27.60 11.58
N ASP A 276 -7.04 27.97 12.13
CA ASP A 276 -5.75 27.88 11.44
C ASP A 276 -5.38 26.41 11.24
N ALA A 277 -5.28 25.99 9.97
CA ALA A 277 -5.02 24.64 9.52
C ALA A 277 -3.63 24.54 8.88
N TYR A 278 -2.81 23.59 9.33
CA TYR A 278 -1.51 23.31 8.75
C TYR A 278 -1.52 22.03 7.94
N TYR A 279 -1.12 22.17 6.67
CA TYR A 279 -1.07 21.09 5.68
C TYR A 279 0.38 20.78 5.31
N LEU A 280 0.65 19.54 4.95
CA LEU A 280 1.73 19.27 4.00
C LEU A 280 1.33 19.90 2.66
N TYR A 281 2.26 20.60 2.01
CA TYR A 281 1.95 21.35 0.77
C TYR A 281 1.29 20.48 -0.31
N SER A 282 1.75 19.23 -0.46
CA SER A 282 1.20 18.27 -1.43
C SER A 282 -0.28 17.95 -1.21
N TYR A 283 -0.71 17.86 0.05
CA TYR A 283 -2.13 17.61 0.36
C TYR A 283 -3.01 18.83 0.13
N TYR A 284 -2.51 20.03 0.48
CA TYR A 284 -3.21 21.28 0.18
C TYR A 284 -3.43 21.44 -1.32
N GLU A 285 -2.35 21.27 -2.10
CA GLU A 285 -2.40 21.35 -3.55
C GLU A 285 -3.37 20.34 -4.16
N SER A 286 -3.37 19.11 -3.64
CA SER A 286 -4.26 18.05 -4.11
C SER A 286 -5.73 18.39 -3.87
N GLU A 287 -6.13 18.85 -2.66
CA GLU A 287 -7.51 19.27 -2.41
C GLU A 287 -7.91 20.47 -3.27
N TYR A 288 -7.03 21.45 -3.41
CA TYR A 288 -7.31 22.65 -4.22
C TYR A 288 -7.46 22.28 -5.71
N TYR A 289 -6.62 21.37 -6.21
CA TYR A 289 -6.73 20.87 -7.58
C TYR A 289 -8.05 20.11 -7.80
N ILE A 290 -8.42 19.22 -6.88
CA ILE A 290 -9.70 18.49 -6.93
C ILE A 290 -10.86 19.47 -7.00
N ALA A 291 -10.91 20.46 -6.10
CA ALA A 291 -11.98 21.45 -6.05
C ALA A 291 -12.10 22.22 -7.37
N ARG A 292 -11.00 22.75 -7.88
CA ARG A 292 -10.98 23.48 -9.16
C ARG A 292 -11.45 22.62 -10.32
N ARG A 293 -10.95 21.39 -10.40
CA ARG A 293 -11.23 20.51 -11.52
C ARG A 293 -12.68 20.06 -11.54
N LEU A 294 -13.23 19.66 -10.40
CA LEU A 294 -14.61 19.23 -10.29
C LEU A 294 -15.60 20.38 -10.58
N ILE A 295 -15.36 21.58 -10.07
CA ILE A 295 -16.19 22.75 -10.38
C ILE A 295 -16.13 23.10 -11.88
N ALA A 296 -14.94 23.10 -12.46
CA ALA A 296 -14.79 23.35 -13.91
C ALA A 296 -15.54 22.31 -14.77
N MET A 297 -15.53 21.04 -14.32
CA MET A 297 -16.26 19.96 -15.03
C MET A 297 -17.77 20.10 -14.86
N SER A 298 -18.25 20.49 -13.69
CA SER A 298 -19.69 20.68 -13.45
C SER A 298 -20.30 21.82 -14.29
N GLN A 299 -19.50 22.81 -14.66
CA GLN A 299 -19.91 23.93 -15.49
C GLN A 299 -19.76 23.70 -16.99
N ASN A 300 -18.85 22.81 -17.40
CA ASN A 300 -18.54 22.58 -18.81
C ASN A 300 -19.46 21.51 -19.42
N THR A 301 -20.73 21.91 -19.67
CA THR A 301 -21.81 21.01 -20.09
C THR A 301 -21.95 20.86 -21.61
N GLN A 302 -21.18 21.58 -22.43
CA GLN A 302 -21.58 21.80 -23.82
C GLN A 302 -21.32 20.67 -24.82
N LYS A 303 -20.41 19.71 -24.57
CA LYS A 303 -19.99 18.78 -25.62
C LYS A 303 -20.77 17.45 -25.66
N PHE A 304 -21.31 17.00 -24.53
CA PHE A 304 -21.92 15.67 -24.42
C PHE A 304 -23.21 15.68 -23.56
N THR A 305 -23.92 16.82 -23.50
CA THR A 305 -25.10 16.94 -22.66
C THR A 305 -26.38 16.79 -23.48
N MET A 306 -27.30 15.99 -22.95
CA MET A 306 -28.69 15.97 -23.39
C MET A 306 -29.54 16.97 -22.59
N THR A 307 -30.56 17.55 -23.21
CA THR A 307 -31.61 18.20 -22.45
C THR A 307 -32.40 17.16 -21.66
N GLU A 308 -32.94 17.55 -20.52
CA GLU A 308 -33.73 16.63 -19.65
C GLU A 308 -34.85 15.96 -20.44
N GLU A 309 -35.58 16.68 -21.30
CA GLU A 309 -36.65 16.12 -22.13
C GLU A 309 -36.15 15.03 -23.10
N LYS A 310 -34.98 15.19 -23.68
CA LYS A 310 -34.41 14.15 -24.55
C LYS A 310 -33.93 12.95 -23.75
N ALA A 311 -33.39 13.16 -22.57
CA ALA A 311 -32.97 12.12 -21.66
C ALA A 311 -34.15 11.28 -21.21
N GLU A 312 -35.24 11.91 -20.80
CA GLU A 312 -36.49 11.22 -20.44
C GLU A 312 -37.05 10.36 -21.58
N LYS A 313 -37.11 10.89 -22.81
CA LYS A 313 -37.54 10.12 -24.00
C LYS A 313 -36.62 8.91 -24.30
N ALA A 314 -35.29 9.07 -24.08
CA ALA A 314 -34.35 7.99 -24.26
C ALA A 314 -34.54 6.88 -23.20
N ILE A 315 -34.84 7.27 -21.95
CA ILE A 315 -35.16 6.35 -20.88
C ILE A 315 -36.44 5.58 -21.21
N ASP A 316 -37.52 6.28 -21.60
CA ASP A 316 -38.80 5.64 -21.96
C ASP A 316 -38.60 4.60 -23.08
N ALA A 317 -37.83 4.94 -24.10
CA ALA A 317 -37.52 4.03 -25.20
C ALA A 317 -36.73 2.80 -24.74
N LEU A 318 -35.78 2.98 -23.83
CA LEU A 318 -34.99 1.88 -23.27
C LEU A 318 -35.83 0.99 -22.33
N GLU A 319 -36.67 1.57 -21.49
CA GLU A 319 -37.58 0.84 -20.61
C GLU A 319 -38.56 -0.02 -21.42
N ALA A 320 -39.13 0.54 -22.49
CA ALA A 320 -40.03 -0.20 -23.39
C ALA A 320 -39.30 -1.36 -24.09
N LYS A 321 -38.03 -1.18 -24.47
CA LYS A 321 -37.21 -2.21 -25.11
C LYS A 321 -36.78 -3.32 -24.17
N THR A 322 -36.44 -2.98 -22.92
CA THR A 322 -35.84 -3.91 -21.95
C THR A 322 -36.87 -4.48 -20.97
N ASN A 323 -38.08 -3.93 -20.92
CA ASN A 323 -39.11 -4.23 -19.93
C ASN A 323 -38.66 -4.04 -18.47
N LEU A 324 -37.68 -3.13 -18.27
CA LEU A 324 -37.11 -2.75 -16.98
C LEU A 324 -37.52 -1.31 -16.67
N TYR A 325 -38.32 -1.10 -15.64
CA TYR A 325 -38.79 0.22 -15.23
C TYR A 325 -38.01 0.76 -14.05
N LEU A 326 -37.46 1.94 -14.19
CA LEU A 326 -36.66 2.62 -13.16
C LEU A 326 -37.55 3.30 -12.11
N ALA A 327 -37.14 3.30 -10.85
CA ALA A 327 -37.76 4.14 -9.84
C ALA A 327 -37.43 5.64 -10.10
N ALA A 328 -38.22 6.55 -9.51
CA ALA A 328 -38.07 7.98 -9.73
C ALA A 328 -36.62 8.50 -9.42
N GLU A 329 -36.02 8.04 -8.33
CA GLU A 329 -34.64 8.40 -7.96
C GLU A 329 -33.62 7.87 -8.99
N GLN A 330 -33.83 6.67 -9.52
CA GLN A 330 -32.98 6.08 -10.55
C GLN A 330 -33.11 6.79 -11.90
N ARG A 331 -34.37 7.16 -12.29
CA ARG A 331 -34.58 8.00 -13.49
C ARG A 331 -33.87 9.33 -13.37
N ASN A 332 -34.02 10.01 -12.23
CA ASN A 332 -33.34 11.26 -11.96
C ASN A 332 -31.79 11.10 -12.04
N ALA A 333 -31.24 9.99 -11.54
CA ALA A 333 -29.81 9.69 -11.67
C ALA A 333 -29.38 9.57 -13.13
N VAL A 334 -30.16 8.86 -13.95
CA VAL A 334 -29.87 8.70 -15.38
C VAL A 334 -29.98 10.04 -16.12
N VAL A 335 -31.02 10.83 -15.87
CA VAL A 335 -31.19 12.16 -16.46
C VAL A 335 -29.99 13.05 -16.09
N THR A 336 -29.61 13.08 -14.81
CA THR A 336 -28.45 13.86 -14.33
C THR A 336 -27.15 13.39 -14.98
N ALA A 337 -26.92 12.09 -15.12
CA ALA A 337 -25.73 11.53 -15.78
C ALA A 337 -25.63 11.97 -17.25
N LEU A 338 -26.76 12.09 -17.96
CA LEU A 338 -26.78 12.53 -19.34
C LEU A 338 -26.66 14.05 -19.49
N SER A 339 -27.11 14.84 -18.51
CA SER A 339 -27.17 16.31 -18.56
C SER A 339 -26.00 17.00 -17.88
N ALA A 340 -25.40 16.45 -16.81
CA ALA A 340 -24.31 17.07 -16.07
C ALA A 340 -22.91 16.59 -16.55
N GLY A 341 -21.88 17.44 -16.38
CA GLY A 341 -20.49 17.08 -16.65
C GLY A 341 -19.82 16.27 -15.54
N CYS A 342 -20.31 16.41 -14.30
CA CYS A 342 -19.88 15.64 -13.15
C CYS A 342 -21.07 15.41 -12.22
N MET A 343 -21.18 14.19 -11.65
CA MET A 343 -22.20 13.88 -10.63
C MET A 343 -21.72 12.83 -9.65
N ILE A 344 -22.37 12.77 -8.49
CA ILE A 344 -22.25 11.67 -7.53
C ILE A 344 -23.55 10.84 -7.53
N LEU A 345 -23.38 9.52 -7.57
CA LEU A 345 -24.43 8.53 -7.35
C LEU A 345 -24.13 7.77 -6.06
N THR A 346 -24.88 8.00 -5.01
CA THR A 346 -24.70 7.32 -3.71
C THR A 346 -25.93 6.53 -3.31
N GLY A 347 -25.75 5.53 -2.46
CA GLY A 347 -26.83 4.71 -1.91
C GLY A 347 -26.30 3.42 -1.30
N GLY A 348 -27.05 2.87 -0.35
CA GLY A 348 -26.74 1.63 0.35
C GLY A 348 -26.99 0.37 -0.49
N PRO A 349 -26.82 -0.82 0.12
CA PRO A 349 -27.12 -2.08 -0.52
C PRO A 349 -28.62 -2.19 -0.87
N GLY A 350 -28.96 -2.85 -1.97
CA GLY A 350 -30.33 -3.07 -2.40
C GLY A 350 -31.07 -1.87 -3.01
N THR A 351 -30.39 -0.70 -3.17
CA THR A 351 -31.01 0.51 -3.75
C THR A 351 -30.92 0.57 -5.28
N GLY A 352 -30.28 -0.40 -5.91
CA GLY A 352 -30.22 -0.53 -7.36
C GLY A 352 -29.17 0.35 -8.06
N LYS A 353 -28.09 0.76 -7.37
CA LYS A 353 -26.95 1.49 -7.98
C LYS A 353 -26.46 0.84 -9.27
N THR A 354 -26.24 -0.46 -9.23
CA THR A 354 -25.74 -1.23 -10.37
C THR A 354 -26.69 -1.19 -11.58
N THR A 355 -28.00 -1.33 -11.34
CA THR A 355 -29.01 -1.22 -12.39
C THR A 355 -29.02 0.15 -13.02
N THR A 356 -28.89 1.20 -12.20
CA THR A 356 -28.77 2.60 -12.65
C THR A 356 -27.53 2.82 -13.51
N ILE A 357 -26.37 2.33 -13.07
CA ILE A 357 -25.09 2.42 -13.81
C ILE A 357 -25.22 1.69 -15.16
N ASN A 358 -25.79 0.47 -15.20
CA ASN A 358 -26.00 -0.27 -16.43
C ASN A 358 -26.92 0.45 -17.42
N THR A 359 -27.97 1.11 -16.92
CA THR A 359 -28.84 1.93 -17.75
C THR A 359 -28.09 3.15 -18.32
N ILE A 360 -27.30 3.83 -17.49
CA ILE A 360 -26.45 4.95 -17.94
C ILE A 360 -25.49 4.50 -19.03
N ILE A 361 -24.78 3.39 -18.83
CA ILE A 361 -23.81 2.87 -19.81
C ILE A 361 -24.51 2.63 -21.16
N LYS A 362 -25.64 1.92 -21.17
CA LYS A 362 -26.38 1.64 -22.42
C LYS A 362 -26.80 2.89 -23.18
N LEU A 363 -27.29 3.92 -22.47
CA LEU A 363 -27.68 5.18 -23.09
C LEU A 363 -26.47 6.00 -23.60
N LEU A 364 -25.32 5.91 -22.90
CA LEU A 364 -24.07 6.56 -23.36
C LEU A 364 -23.48 5.86 -24.59
N GLU A 365 -23.67 4.53 -24.72
CA GLU A 365 -23.31 3.78 -25.92
C GLU A 365 -24.15 4.15 -27.13
N ASP A 366 -25.47 4.29 -26.93
CA ASP A 366 -26.36 4.74 -27.99
C ASP A 366 -25.96 6.12 -28.54
N LEU A 367 -25.26 6.94 -27.70
CA LEU A 367 -24.64 8.20 -28.08
C LEU A 367 -23.25 8.03 -28.72
N LYS A 368 -22.72 6.81 -28.85
CA LYS A 368 -21.39 6.49 -29.39
C LYS A 368 -20.23 7.16 -28.62
N LEU A 369 -20.38 7.33 -27.32
CA LEU A 369 -19.34 7.89 -26.45
C LEU A 369 -18.38 6.77 -26.01
N SER A 370 -17.08 7.10 -25.94
CA SER A 370 -16.07 6.19 -25.39
C SER A 370 -16.14 6.21 -23.85
N ILE A 371 -16.35 5.02 -23.26
CA ILE A 371 -16.58 4.87 -21.83
C ILE A 371 -15.44 4.10 -21.20
N ALA A 372 -14.96 4.55 -20.04
CA ALA A 372 -14.08 3.78 -19.16
C ALA A 372 -14.77 3.51 -17.82
N LEU A 373 -14.62 2.28 -17.33
CA LEU A 373 -15.06 1.88 -16.01
C LEU A 373 -13.84 1.65 -15.13
N ALA A 374 -13.84 2.20 -13.91
CA ALA A 374 -12.75 1.97 -12.99
C ALA A 374 -13.21 1.91 -11.52
N ALA A 375 -12.37 1.26 -10.69
CA ALA A 375 -12.56 1.16 -9.26
C ALA A 375 -11.21 1.21 -8.53
N PRO A 376 -11.17 1.53 -7.23
CA PRO A 376 -9.92 1.62 -6.49
C PRO A 376 -9.20 0.28 -6.29
N THR A 377 -9.92 -0.84 -6.25
CA THR A 377 -9.36 -2.17 -6.02
C THR A 377 -9.63 -3.14 -7.17
N GLY A 378 -8.77 -4.17 -7.31
CA GLY A 378 -8.94 -5.20 -8.35
C GLY A 378 -10.27 -5.94 -8.23
N ARG A 379 -10.70 -6.25 -7.01
CA ARG A 379 -11.98 -6.92 -6.75
C ARG A 379 -13.18 -6.07 -7.11
N ALA A 380 -13.18 -4.80 -6.76
CA ALA A 380 -14.26 -3.88 -7.14
C ALA A 380 -14.33 -3.75 -8.67
N ALA A 381 -13.18 -3.64 -9.35
CA ALA A 381 -13.13 -3.62 -10.81
C ALA A 381 -13.63 -4.92 -11.43
N LYS A 382 -13.21 -6.09 -10.93
CA LYS A 382 -13.68 -7.40 -11.39
C LYS A 382 -15.20 -7.54 -11.21
N ARG A 383 -15.73 -7.16 -10.04
CA ARG A 383 -17.16 -7.13 -9.78
C ARG A 383 -17.91 -6.22 -10.75
N MET A 384 -17.41 -5.00 -10.94
CA MET A 384 -17.98 -4.05 -11.88
C MET A 384 -18.03 -4.63 -13.29
N SER A 385 -16.96 -5.30 -13.75
CA SER A 385 -16.93 -5.99 -15.04
C SER A 385 -17.99 -7.11 -15.15
N GLN A 386 -18.12 -7.95 -14.11
CA GLN A 386 -19.08 -9.05 -14.09
C GLN A 386 -20.54 -8.57 -14.17
N VAL A 387 -20.85 -7.47 -13.48
CA VAL A 387 -22.22 -6.97 -13.38
C VAL A 387 -22.61 -6.11 -14.59
N THR A 388 -21.64 -5.35 -15.14
CA THR A 388 -21.90 -4.46 -16.30
C THR A 388 -21.72 -5.16 -17.64
N GLY A 389 -20.91 -6.22 -17.69
CA GLY A 389 -20.45 -6.86 -18.94
C GLY A 389 -19.34 -6.09 -19.67
N TYR A 390 -18.85 -4.99 -19.10
CA TYR A 390 -17.77 -4.16 -19.66
C TYR A 390 -16.49 -4.34 -18.89
N GLU A 391 -15.33 -4.24 -19.55
CA GLU A 391 -14.04 -4.28 -18.89
C GLU A 391 -13.89 -3.07 -17.95
N ALA A 392 -13.77 -3.32 -16.67
CA ALA A 392 -13.41 -2.32 -15.67
C ALA A 392 -11.98 -2.55 -15.21
N LYS A 393 -11.25 -1.47 -14.97
CA LYS A 393 -9.83 -1.48 -14.55
C LYS A 393 -9.69 -0.90 -13.15
N THR A 394 -8.60 -1.24 -12.45
CA THR A 394 -8.24 -0.43 -11.27
C THR A 394 -7.83 0.97 -11.73
N ILE A 395 -8.05 1.99 -10.88
CA ILE A 395 -7.62 3.36 -11.18
C ILE A 395 -6.13 3.38 -11.53
N HIS A 396 -5.30 2.65 -10.78
CA HIS A 396 -3.87 2.55 -11.05
C HIS A 396 -3.56 1.94 -12.44
N ARG A 397 -4.29 0.91 -12.87
CA ARG A 397 -4.15 0.35 -14.23
C ARG A 397 -4.66 1.30 -15.30
N LEU A 398 -5.76 2.01 -15.02
CA LEU A 398 -6.28 3.01 -15.95
C LEU A 398 -5.28 4.13 -16.19
N LEU A 399 -4.57 4.55 -15.12
CA LEU A 399 -3.53 5.57 -15.18
C LEU A 399 -2.18 5.06 -15.69
N CYS A 400 -2.05 3.75 -15.97
CA CYS A 400 -0.82 3.09 -16.44
C CYS A 400 0.38 3.40 -15.52
N THR A 401 0.37 2.78 -14.33
CA THR A 401 1.49 2.92 -13.38
C THR A 401 2.76 2.31 -13.96
N GLN A 402 3.84 3.08 -14.00
CA GLN A 402 5.18 2.64 -14.36
C GLN A 402 6.15 2.94 -13.22
N ARG A 403 7.23 2.15 -13.10
CA ARG A 403 8.33 2.49 -12.21
C ARG A 403 9.28 3.43 -12.93
N SER A 404 9.63 4.56 -12.32
CA SER A 404 10.71 5.42 -12.80
C SER A 404 12.06 4.71 -12.65
N SER A 405 13.08 5.20 -13.35
CA SER A 405 14.47 4.79 -13.17
C SER A 405 14.97 4.95 -11.71
N GLU A 406 14.29 5.79 -10.94
CA GLU A 406 14.58 6.07 -9.52
C GLU A 406 13.72 5.21 -8.56
N GLY A 407 12.90 4.27 -9.09
CA GLY A 407 12.09 3.34 -8.30
C GLY A 407 10.73 3.86 -7.83
N TYR A 408 10.35 5.11 -8.14
CA TYR A 408 9.04 5.66 -7.80
C TYR A 408 7.96 5.24 -8.80
N SER A 409 6.73 5.04 -8.32
CA SER A 409 5.58 4.79 -9.19
C SER A 409 5.11 6.11 -9.80
N ILE A 410 5.16 6.20 -11.12
CA ILE A 410 4.68 7.35 -11.90
C ILE A 410 3.47 6.91 -12.74
N PHE A 411 2.47 7.77 -12.83
CA PHE A 411 1.34 7.56 -13.74
C PHE A 411 1.67 8.10 -15.13
N THR A 412 1.55 7.26 -16.15
CA THR A 412 1.79 7.64 -17.55
C THR A 412 0.70 8.59 -18.06
N HIS A 413 -0.58 8.36 -17.61
CA HIS A 413 -1.65 9.29 -17.88
C HIS A 413 -1.70 10.39 -16.82
N ASN A 414 -1.62 11.63 -17.30
CA ASN A 414 -1.57 12.88 -16.52
C ASN A 414 -2.10 14.05 -17.36
N GLU A 415 -1.84 15.28 -16.99
CA GLU A 415 -2.28 16.48 -17.74
C GLU A 415 -1.69 16.57 -19.15
N GLU A 416 -0.46 16.09 -19.36
CA GLU A 416 0.25 16.11 -20.65
C GLU A 416 -0.20 14.95 -21.56
N ASN A 417 -0.61 13.83 -20.96
CA ASN A 417 -1.08 12.63 -21.65
C ASN A 417 -2.41 12.16 -21.07
N PRO A 418 -3.53 12.85 -21.35
CA PRO A 418 -4.82 12.54 -20.74
C PRO A 418 -5.43 11.24 -21.28
N LEU A 419 -6.35 10.69 -20.50
CA LEU A 419 -7.14 9.51 -20.84
C LEU A 419 -8.01 9.79 -22.08
N PRO A 420 -8.10 8.87 -23.06
CA PRO A 420 -8.80 9.12 -24.33
C PRO A 420 -10.34 8.97 -24.25
N TYR A 421 -10.91 8.82 -23.08
CA TYR A 421 -12.34 8.52 -22.87
C TYR A 421 -13.19 9.78 -22.77
N ASP A 422 -14.45 9.70 -23.25
CA ASP A 422 -15.44 10.77 -23.19
C ASP A 422 -16.19 10.75 -21.85
N VAL A 423 -16.39 9.57 -21.29
CA VAL A 423 -17.05 9.36 -20.01
C VAL A 423 -16.25 8.39 -19.17
N ILE A 424 -16.04 8.72 -17.88
CA ILE A 424 -15.38 7.82 -16.93
C ILE A 424 -16.32 7.60 -15.75
N ILE A 425 -16.61 6.35 -15.46
CA ILE A 425 -17.42 5.95 -14.30
C ILE A 425 -16.49 5.33 -13.26
N LEU A 426 -16.40 5.97 -12.10
CA LEU A 426 -15.67 5.43 -10.95
C LEU A 426 -16.65 4.84 -9.95
N ASP A 427 -16.44 3.59 -9.58
CA ASP A 427 -17.21 2.94 -8.49
C ASP A 427 -16.37 2.80 -7.22
N GLU A 428 -17.03 2.58 -6.08
CA GLU A 428 -16.40 2.49 -4.74
C GLU A 428 -15.55 3.73 -4.39
N VAL A 429 -16.04 4.93 -4.73
CA VAL A 429 -15.32 6.21 -4.53
C VAL A 429 -15.03 6.50 -3.05
N SER A 430 -15.78 5.92 -2.11
CA SER A 430 -15.50 6.01 -0.67
C SER A 430 -14.09 5.54 -0.28
N MET A 431 -13.47 4.69 -1.08
CA MET A 431 -12.12 4.16 -0.86
C MET A 431 -11.01 5.03 -1.47
N ILE A 432 -11.33 6.09 -2.21
CA ILE A 432 -10.36 6.91 -2.92
C ILE A 432 -9.88 8.04 -2.00
N ASP A 433 -8.57 8.14 -1.81
CA ASP A 433 -7.96 9.23 -1.05
C ASP A 433 -7.70 10.49 -1.90
N VAL A 434 -7.29 11.57 -1.24
CA VAL A 434 -7.03 12.87 -1.90
C VAL A 434 -5.95 12.77 -2.98
N ASN A 435 -4.87 12.01 -2.74
CA ASN A 435 -3.77 11.91 -3.69
C ASN A 435 -4.18 11.15 -4.95
N LEU A 436 -4.88 10.02 -4.78
CA LEU A 436 -5.35 9.21 -5.91
C LEU A 436 -6.41 9.95 -6.71
N MET A 437 -7.35 10.66 -6.05
CA MET A 437 -8.35 11.49 -6.74
C MET A 437 -7.70 12.63 -7.51
N SER A 438 -6.73 13.33 -6.92
CA SER A 438 -5.98 14.39 -7.59
C SER A 438 -5.25 13.87 -8.84
N SER A 439 -4.55 12.73 -8.70
CA SER A 439 -3.83 12.09 -9.82
C SER A 439 -4.79 11.64 -10.93
N PHE A 440 -5.93 11.06 -10.55
CA PHE A 440 -6.97 10.66 -11.51
C PHE A 440 -7.52 11.87 -12.27
N LEU A 441 -7.90 12.96 -11.57
CA LEU A 441 -8.44 14.15 -12.20
C LEU A 441 -7.45 14.89 -13.10
N LYS A 442 -6.14 14.79 -12.83
CA LYS A 442 -5.07 15.27 -13.73
C LYS A 442 -5.06 14.53 -15.06
N ALA A 443 -5.39 13.25 -15.04
CA ALA A 443 -5.43 12.42 -16.25
C ALA A 443 -6.74 12.56 -17.05
N VAL A 444 -7.79 13.15 -16.52
CA VAL A 444 -9.07 13.30 -17.22
C VAL A 444 -8.98 14.42 -18.25
N LYS A 445 -9.28 14.13 -19.53
CA LYS A 445 -9.27 15.14 -20.58
C LYS A 445 -10.32 16.24 -20.35
N THR A 446 -10.04 17.43 -20.87
CA THR A 446 -10.99 18.55 -20.83
C THR A 446 -12.23 18.22 -21.64
N GLY A 447 -13.43 18.46 -21.06
CA GLY A 447 -14.71 18.15 -21.68
C GLY A 447 -15.21 16.71 -21.48
N ALA A 448 -14.45 15.83 -20.83
CA ALA A 448 -14.96 14.50 -20.43
C ALA A 448 -15.94 14.63 -19.27
N LYS A 449 -16.85 13.64 -19.17
CA LYS A 449 -17.80 13.48 -18.06
C LYS A 449 -17.24 12.53 -17.01
N ILE A 450 -17.57 12.78 -15.74
CA ILE A 450 -17.26 11.87 -14.64
C ILE A 450 -18.55 11.54 -13.87
N ILE A 451 -18.73 10.25 -13.61
CA ILE A 451 -19.75 9.73 -12.73
C ILE A 451 -19.05 9.05 -11.56
N LEU A 452 -19.22 9.60 -10.36
CA LEU A 452 -18.64 9.08 -9.13
C LEU A 452 -19.70 8.26 -8.40
N SER A 453 -19.51 6.95 -8.31
CA SER A 453 -20.42 6.03 -7.62
C SER A 453 -19.79 5.50 -6.34
N GLY A 454 -20.58 5.38 -5.27
CA GLY A 454 -20.09 4.85 -4.00
C GLY A 454 -21.18 4.84 -2.94
N ASP A 455 -20.80 4.36 -1.77
CA ASP A 455 -21.65 4.37 -0.58
C ASP A 455 -20.97 5.28 0.47
N ALA A 456 -21.57 6.44 0.72
CA ALA A 456 -21.02 7.44 1.62
C ALA A 456 -20.99 6.98 3.10
N ASP A 457 -21.79 5.97 3.44
CA ASP A 457 -21.95 5.45 4.80
C ASP A 457 -20.97 4.30 5.12
N GLN A 458 -20.26 3.78 4.13
CA GLN A 458 -19.19 2.82 4.32
C GLN A 458 -17.94 3.45 4.93
N LEU A 459 -16.96 2.60 5.25
CA LEU A 459 -15.66 3.07 5.72
C LEU A 459 -15.00 3.98 4.68
N PRO A 460 -14.42 5.11 5.09
CA PRO A 460 -13.67 5.98 4.20
C PRO A 460 -12.36 5.33 3.72
N SER A 461 -11.65 6.02 2.82
CA SER A 461 -10.33 5.63 2.32
C SER A 461 -9.35 5.34 3.47
N VAL A 462 -8.38 4.45 3.24
CA VAL A 462 -7.27 4.25 4.19
C VAL A 462 -6.36 5.48 4.21
N GLY A 463 -6.12 6.12 3.05
CA GLY A 463 -5.36 7.36 2.93
C GLY A 463 -6.11 8.61 3.37
N PRO A 464 -5.47 9.80 3.28
CA PRO A 464 -6.02 11.06 3.76
C PRO A 464 -7.22 11.55 2.94
N GLY A 465 -8.15 12.21 3.65
CA GLY A 465 -9.35 12.83 3.08
C GLY A 465 -10.61 11.95 3.15
N ASN A 466 -11.72 12.55 2.79
CA ASN A 466 -13.05 11.91 2.75
C ASN A 466 -13.85 12.42 1.54
N ILE A 467 -13.32 12.12 0.35
CA ILE A 467 -13.72 12.74 -0.93
C ILE A 467 -15.23 12.74 -1.17
N ILE A 468 -15.87 11.57 -1.03
CA ILE A 468 -17.31 11.46 -1.33
C ILE A 468 -18.14 12.27 -0.35
N HIS A 469 -17.79 12.26 0.94
CA HIS A 469 -18.49 12.99 1.98
C HIS A 469 -18.32 14.51 1.81
N ASP A 470 -17.08 14.96 1.59
CA ASP A 470 -16.75 16.38 1.43
C ASP A 470 -17.47 16.99 0.21
N ILE A 471 -17.55 16.23 -0.90
CA ILE A 471 -18.27 16.71 -2.09
C ILE A 471 -19.79 16.77 -1.82
N ILE A 472 -20.36 15.76 -1.14
CA ILE A 472 -21.79 15.75 -0.77
C ILE A 472 -22.11 16.93 0.14
N GLU A 473 -21.30 17.18 1.16
CA GLU A 473 -21.48 18.26 2.13
C GLU A 473 -21.37 19.64 1.49
N SER A 474 -20.47 19.80 0.51
CA SER A 474 -20.28 21.07 -0.19
C SER A 474 -21.50 21.54 -0.98
N LYS A 475 -22.38 20.64 -1.39
CA LYS A 475 -23.56 20.92 -2.23
C LYS A 475 -23.23 21.67 -3.54
N THR A 476 -22.01 21.49 -4.03
CA THR A 476 -21.54 22.21 -5.22
C THR A 476 -21.72 21.44 -6.52
N ILE A 477 -21.80 20.11 -6.43
CA ILE A 477 -21.92 19.17 -7.54
C ILE A 477 -23.23 18.39 -7.39
N PRO A 478 -23.94 18.02 -8.47
CA PRO A 478 -25.13 17.21 -8.41
C PRO A 478 -24.89 15.88 -7.68
N VAL A 479 -25.70 15.61 -6.66
CA VAL A 479 -25.69 14.38 -5.87
C VAL A 479 -27.05 13.72 -5.96
N ILE A 480 -27.08 12.48 -6.42
CA ILE A 480 -28.30 11.68 -6.41
C ILE A 480 -28.12 10.55 -5.39
N GLN A 481 -28.98 10.58 -4.39
CA GLN A 481 -29.00 9.57 -3.34
C GLN A 481 -30.15 8.59 -3.59
N LEU A 482 -29.83 7.31 -3.76
CA LEU A 482 -30.81 6.25 -3.89
C LEU A 482 -31.17 5.72 -2.50
N ASN A 483 -32.36 6.04 -2.04
CA ASN A 483 -32.85 5.66 -0.71
C ASN A 483 -33.87 4.52 -0.76
N LYS A 484 -34.55 4.33 -1.91
CA LYS A 484 -35.60 3.33 -2.05
C LYS A 484 -35.01 1.92 -2.10
N ILE A 485 -35.37 1.11 -1.12
CA ILE A 485 -35.08 -0.33 -1.11
C ILE A 485 -36.13 -1.02 -2.02
N PHE A 486 -35.67 -1.91 -2.89
CA PHE A 486 -36.60 -2.65 -3.74
C PHE A 486 -37.20 -3.84 -3.00
N ARG A 487 -38.43 -4.20 -3.37
CA ARG A 487 -39.24 -5.23 -2.70
C ARG A 487 -38.51 -6.56 -2.47
N GLN A 488 -37.70 -7.02 -3.43
CA GLN A 488 -36.88 -8.21 -3.26
C GLN A 488 -35.79 -8.05 -2.18
N ALA A 489 -35.34 -6.84 -1.97
CA ALA A 489 -34.33 -6.51 -0.96
C ALA A 489 -34.97 -6.25 0.43
N GLU A 490 -36.26 -5.90 0.50
CA GLU A 490 -37.00 -5.74 1.76
C GLU A 490 -37.20 -7.08 2.50
N GLU A 491 -37.13 -8.20 1.79
CA GLU A 491 -37.21 -9.53 2.39
C GLU A 491 -35.90 -9.96 3.06
N SER A 492 -34.77 -9.31 2.74
CA SER A 492 -33.47 -9.60 3.33
C SER A 492 -33.23 -8.82 4.62
N LEU A 493 -33.07 -9.53 5.73
CA LEU A 493 -32.70 -8.90 7.00
C LEU A 493 -31.29 -8.32 7.00
N ILE A 494 -30.39 -8.78 6.14
CA ILE A 494 -29.08 -8.15 5.95
C ILE A 494 -29.29 -6.70 5.53
N ILE A 495 -30.12 -6.46 4.53
CA ILE A 495 -30.38 -5.12 3.98
C ILE A 495 -31.17 -4.27 4.97
N VAL A 496 -32.24 -4.80 5.53
CA VAL A 496 -33.06 -4.08 6.52
C VAL A 496 -32.22 -3.68 7.74
N ASN A 497 -31.41 -4.61 8.27
CA ASN A 497 -30.55 -4.34 9.42
C ASN A 497 -29.39 -3.40 9.06
N ALA A 498 -28.83 -3.47 7.85
CA ALA A 498 -27.83 -2.51 7.40
C ALA A 498 -28.40 -1.07 7.41
N HIS A 499 -29.62 -0.86 6.91
CA HIS A 499 -30.28 0.45 6.97
C HIS A 499 -30.57 0.89 8.40
N LYS A 500 -31.05 0.01 9.29
CA LYS A 500 -31.20 0.32 10.72
C LYS A 500 -29.89 0.76 11.34
N ILE A 501 -28.82 -0.02 11.13
CA ILE A 501 -27.48 0.32 11.65
C ILE A 501 -27.07 1.69 11.15
N ASN A 502 -27.25 1.99 9.87
CA ASN A 502 -26.89 3.27 9.27
C ASN A 502 -27.62 4.46 9.92
N HIS A 503 -28.90 4.28 10.26
CA HIS A 503 -29.68 5.30 10.97
C HIS A 503 -29.43 5.33 12.49
N GLY A 504 -28.55 4.47 13.03
CA GLY A 504 -28.30 4.37 14.47
C GLY A 504 -29.34 3.56 15.23
N GLU A 505 -30.17 2.82 14.52
CA GLU A 505 -31.17 1.92 15.07
C GLU A 505 -30.57 0.53 15.27
N LEU A 506 -30.97 -0.15 16.35
CA LEU A 506 -30.48 -1.50 16.62
C LEU A 506 -30.99 -2.49 15.56
N PRO A 507 -30.10 -3.35 15.03
CA PRO A 507 -30.53 -4.41 14.15
C PRO A 507 -31.44 -5.42 14.88
N ASP A 508 -32.34 -6.09 14.17
CA ASP A 508 -33.13 -7.16 14.72
C ASP A 508 -32.27 -8.42 14.93
N LEU A 509 -32.06 -8.77 16.19
CA LEU A 509 -31.27 -9.91 16.63
C LEU A 509 -32.11 -11.12 17.04
N SER A 510 -33.44 -11.02 16.97
CA SER A 510 -34.39 -12.02 17.51
C SER A 510 -34.75 -13.10 16.49
N VAL A 511 -34.63 -12.81 15.22
CA VAL A 511 -35.04 -13.72 14.12
C VAL A 511 -34.07 -14.89 13.99
N LYS A 512 -34.60 -16.12 13.89
CA LYS A 512 -33.82 -17.37 13.85
C LYS A 512 -33.85 -18.10 12.51
N SER A 513 -34.63 -17.62 11.56
CA SER A 513 -34.83 -18.27 10.26
C SER A 513 -34.78 -17.26 9.13
N SER A 514 -33.59 -16.74 8.86
CA SER A 514 -33.36 -15.71 7.86
C SER A 514 -31.91 -15.75 7.38
N ASP A 515 -31.47 -14.68 6.76
CA ASP A 515 -30.10 -14.40 6.28
C ASP A 515 -29.21 -13.65 7.31
N PHE A 516 -29.77 -13.30 8.50
CA PHE A 516 -29.07 -12.53 9.53
C PHE A 516 -29.22 -13.21 10.91
N PHE A 517 -28.10 -13.66 11.49
CA PHE A 517 -28.09 -14.42 12.74
C PHE A 517 -27.19 -13.77 13.79
N PHE A 518 -27.59 -13.89 15.06
CA PHE A 518 -26.78 -13.50 16.20
C PHE A 518 -26.63 -14.64 17.21
N LEU A 519 -25.37 -14.97 17.53
CA LEU A 519 -24.99 -15.96 18.53
C LEU A 519 -24.33 -15.30 19.73
N ARG A 520 -25.06 -15.20 20.85
CA ARG A 520 -24.56 -14.56 22.06
C ARG A 520 -23.41 -15.34 22.66
N ARG A 521 -22.27 -14.66 22.90
CA ARG A 521 -21.09 -15.16 23.63
C ARG A 521 -20.60 -14.12 24.61
N LYS A 522 -20.08 -14.59 25.76
CA LYS A 522 -19.67 -13.69 26.85
C LYS A 522 -18.20 -13.26 26.73
N THR A 523 -17.35 -14.15 26.22
CA THR A 523 -15.90 -13.90 26.14
C THR A 523 -15.41 -13.89 24.71
N PRO A 524 -14.30 -13.18 24.39
CA PRO A 524 -13.67 -13.23 23.07
C PRO A 524 -13.21 -14.64 22.72
N GLN A 525 -12.82 -15.44 23.68
CA GLN A 525 -12.39 -16.82 23.50
C GLN A 525 -13.55 -17.72 23.05
N ASP A 526 -14.71 -17.64 23.73
CA ASP A 526 -15.91 -18.38 23.33
C ASP A 526 -16.39 -17.96 21.93
N SER A 527 -16.23 -16.67 21.60
CA SER A 527 -16.55 -16.17 20.28
C SER A 527 -15.64 -16.75 19.21
N ALA A 528 -14.33 -16.80 19.46
CA ALA A 528 -13.35 -17.37 18.52
C ALA A 528 -13.61 -18.87 18.27
N PHE A 529 -13.88 -19.65 19.33
CA PHE A 529 -14.22 -21.07 19.18
C PHE A 529 -15.55 -21.28 18.44
N THR A 530 -16.55 -20.39 18.69
CA THR A 530 -17.82 -20.46 17.95
C THR A 530 -17.63 -20.12 16.47
N VAL A 531 -16.82 -19.12 16.16
CA VAL A 531 -16.45 -18.76 14.77
C VAL A 531 -15.79 -19.97 14.10
N MET A 532 -14.86 -20.65 14.75
CA MET A 532 -14.21 -21.85 14.23
C MET A 532 -15.21 -22.99 13.97
N ASP A 533 -16.12 -23.25 14.91
CA ASP A 533 -17.13 -24.29 14.77
C ASP A 533 -18.13 -23.98 13.65
N LEU A 534 -18.56 -22.71 13.53
CA LEU A 534 -19.39 -22.26 12.42
C LEU A 534 -18.68 -22.46 11.08
N PHE A 535 -17.43 -22.07 10.98
CA PHE A 535 -16.64 -22.17 9.74
C PHE A 535 -16.39 -23.61 9.33
N LYS A 536 -16.00 -24.48 10.27
CA LYS A 536 -15.61 -25.86 9.99
C LYS A 536 -16.78 -26.83 9.86
N ASN A 537 -17.78 -26.72 10.78
CA ASN A 537 -18.77 -27.77 10.98
C ASN A 537 -20.19 -27.32 10.64
N ARG A 538 -20.70 -26.26 11.29
CA ARG A 538 -22.14 -25.98 11.30
C ARG A 538 -22.62 -25.43 9.96
N LEU A 539 -21.99 -24.38 9.41
CA LEU A 539 -22.43 -23.79 8.15
C LEU A 539 -22.22 -24.72 6.96
N PRO A 540 -21.03 -25.39 6.81
CA PRO A 540 -20.84 -26.34 5.72
C PRO A 540 -21.88 -27.47 5.71
N LYS A 541 -22.21 -28.02 6.90
CA LYS A 541 -23.20 -29.10 7.01
C LYS A 541 -24.63 -28.63 6.76
N SER A 542 -25.00 -27.45 7.27
CA SER A 542 -26.37 -26.96 7.18
C SER A 542 -26.74 -26.41 5.80
N TYR A 543 -25.78 -25.83 5.10
CA TYR A 543 -26.00 -25.13 3.83
C TYR A 543 -25.29 -25.79 2.64
N ASN A 544 -24.60 -26.91 2.86
CA ASN A 544 -23.84 -27.65 1.84
C ASN A 544 -22.85 -26.75 1.05
N VAL A 545 -22.09 -25.95 1.77
CA VAL A 545 -21.15 -24.98 1.18
C VAL A 545 -19.69 -25.37 1.47
N ASN A 546 -18.80 -25.02 0.54
CA ASN A 546 -17.35 -25.14 0.79
C ASN A 546 -16.91 -23.96 1.69
N PRO A 547 -16.33 -24.23 2.89
CA PRO A 547 -15.96 -23.15 3.81
C PRO A 547 -14.90 -22.21 3.26
N ILE A 548 -13.96 -22.69 2.45
CA ILE A 548 -12.85 -21.88 1.94
C ILE A 548 -13.34 -20.85 0.90
N SER A 549 -14.22 -21.27 -0.02
CA SER A 549 -14.74 -20.37 -1.06
C SER A 549 -15.93 -19.54 -0.62
N SER A 550 -16.79 -20.09 0.26
CA SER A 550 -18.09 -19.47 0.56
C SER A 550 -18.12 -18.67 1.86
N ILE A 551 -17.23 -18.95 2.80
CA ILE A 551 -17.25 -18.31 4.12
C ILE A 551 -16.06 -17.37 4.28
N GLN A 552 -16.33 -16.16 4.78
CA GLN A 552 -15.29 -15.19 5.17
C GLN A 552 -15.51 -14.71 6.60
N VAL A 553 -14.47 -14.82 7.41
CA VAL A 553 -14.47 -14.20 8.74
C VAL A 553 -13.95 -12.78 8.64
N LEU A 554 -14.73 -11.81 9.15
CA LEU A 554 -14.38 -10.39 9.18
C LEU A 554 -14.17 -9.93 10.61
N SER A 555 -13.00 -9.43 10.95
CA SER A 555 -12.71 -8.88 12.28
C SER A 555 -12.37 -7.40 12.21
N PRO A 556 -12.80 -6.57 13.19
CA PRO A 556 -12.38 -5.17 13.29
C PRO A 556 -10.87 -4.98 13.49
N THR A 557 -10.17 -5.96 14.05
CA THR A 557 -8.78 -5.82 14.51
C THR A 557 -7.87 -6.95 14.04
N LYS A 558 -6.57 -6.67 13.97
CA LYS A 558 -5.53 -7.69 13.75
C LYS A 558 -5.15 -8.41 15.04
N LYS A 559 -5.10 -7.69 16.18
CA LYS A 559 -4.60 -8.17 17.47
C LYS A 559 -5.72 -8.67 18.38
N GLY A 560 -5.36 -9.47 19.40
CA GLY A 560 -6.30 -10.04 20.37
C GLY A 560 -6.89 -11.39 19.94
N LEU A 561 -7.64 -12.05 20.84
CA LEU A 561 -8.18 -13.40 20.61
C LEU A 561 -9.23 -13.48 19.49
N ALA A 562 -9.99 -12.42 19.28
CA ALA A 562 -10.92 -12.27 18.16
C ALA A 562 -10.33 -11.48 16.99
N GLY A 563 -9.03 -11.19 17.01
CA GLY A 563 -8.30 -10.54 15.93
C GLY A 563 -7.90 -11.51 14.81
N THR A 564 -7.63 -10.98 13.62
CA THR A 564 -7.36 -11.82 12.44
C THR A 564 -6.15 -12.74 12.60
N ILE A 565 -5.10 -12.30 13.31
CA ILE A 565 -3.90 -13.13 13.53
C ILE A 565 -4.24 -14.40 14.33
N ALA A 566 -4.94 -14.24 15.45
CA ALA A 566 -5.33 -15.37 16.29
C ALA A 566 -6.38 -16.26 15.61
N LEU A 567 -7.35 -15.65 14.92
CA LEU A 567 -8.38 -16.38 14.19
C LEU A 567 -7.80 -17.17 13.01
N ASN A 568 -6.88 -16.61 12.23
CA ASN A 568 -6.21 -17.34 11.15
C ASN A 568 -5.45 -18.55 11.66
N LYS A 569 -4.70 -18.40 12.76
CA LYS A 569 -4.00 -19.52 13.39
C LYS A 569 -4.96 -20.60 13.91
N LEU A 570 -6.05 -20.19 14.56
CA LEU A 570 -7.08 -21.11 15.05
C LEU A 570 -7.79 -21.84 13.91
N LEU A 571 -8.22 -21.12 12.89
CA LEU A 571 -8.92 -21.68 11.73
C LEU A 571 -7.98 -22.62 10.95
N GLN A 572 -6.75 -22.20 10.63
CA GLN A 572 -5.77 -23.06 9.96
C GLN A 572 -5.55 -24.37 10.70
N SER A 573 -5.34 -24.33 12.02
CA SER A 573 -5.07 -25.54 12.81
C SER A 573 -6.22 -26.54 12.80
N HIS A 574 -7.46 -26.09 12.52
CA HIS A 574 -8.64 -26.96 12.50
C HIS A 574 -9.11 -27.30 11.08
N ILE A 575 -8.91 -26.43 10.11
CA ILE A 575 -9.34 -26.60 8.71
C ILE A 575 -8.26 -27.32 7.90
N ASN A 576 -7.02 -26.88 8.06
CA ASN A 576 -5.84 -27.41 7.37
C ASN A 576 -4.76 -27.75 8.40
N PRO A 577 -4.97 -28.81 9.23
CA PRO A 577 -4.02 -29.21 10.27
C PRO A 577 -2.69 -29.65 9.65
N TYR A 578 -1.64 -29.65 10.49
CA TYR A 578 -0.35 -30.18 10.10
C TYR A 578 -0.46 -31.65 9.65
N ASP A 579 0.14 -31.96 8.50
CA ASP A 579 0.27 -33.31 7.96
C ASP A 579 1.71 -33.47 7.43
N GLU A 580 2.47 -34.41 7.97
CA GLU A 580 3.86 -34.66 7.58
C GLU A 580 4.03 -34.96 6.07
N ARG A 581 2.98 -35.45 5.41
CA ARG A 581 2.99 -35.75 3.97
C ARG A 581 2.78 -34.54 3.08
N ARG A 582 2.39 -33.38 3.67
CA ARG A 582 2.14 -32.14 2.92
C ARG A 582 3.25 -31.14 3.22
N PRO A 583 3.89 -30.59 2.18
CA PRO A 583 4.90 -29.56 2.39
C PRO A 583 4.31 -28.31 3.04
N GLN A 584 5.09 -27.68 3.92
CA GLN A 584 4.82 -26.40 4.52
C GLN A 584 6.06 -25.54 4.52
N HIS A 585 5.88 -24.23 4.56
CA HIS A 585 6.96 -23.26 4.65
C HIS A 585 6.70 -22.24 5.75
N VAL A 586 7.72 -21.93 6.55
CA VAL A 586 7.63 -20.94 7.65
C VAL A 586 8.30 -19.65 7.22
N PHE A 587 7.55 -18.56 7.25
CA PHE A 587 8.06 -17.23 7.00
C PHE A 587 7.66 -16.30 8.17
N GLY A 588 8.65 -15.83 8.92
CA GLY A 588 8.41 -15.06 10.14
C GLY A 588 7.53 -15.82 11.15
N ASN A 589 6.38 -15.25 11.47
CA ASN A 589 5.41 -15.84 12.40
C ASN A 589 4.26 -16.60 11.71
N ILE A 590 4.31 -16.75 10.39
CA ILE A 590 3.28 -17.39 9.57
C ILE A 590 3.82 -18.73 9.05
N THR A 591 3.02 -19.77 9.16
CA THR A 591 3.29 -21.06 8.51
C THR A 591 2.30 -21.20 7.35
N PHE A 592 2.80 -21.31 6.13
CA PHE A 592 2.00 -21.57 4.94
C PHE A 592 1.97 -23.09 4.65
N ARG A 593 0.80 -23.61 4.32
CA ARG A 593 0.54 -25.02 4.00
C ARG A 593 -0.21 -25.15 2.68
N VAL A 594 0.01 -26.23 1.98
CA VAL A 594 -0.80 -26.58 0.81
C VAL A 594 -2.28 -26.66 1.21
N GLY A 595 -3.15 -25.97 0.47
CA GLY A 595 -4.57 -25.83 0.76
C GLY A 595 -4.96 -24.62 1.61
N ASP A 596 -3.99 -23.80 2.07
CA ASP A 596 -4.30 -22.57 2.80
C ASP A 596 -4.93 -21.51 1.90
N LYS A 597 -5.91 -20.80 2.47
CA LYS A 597 -6.47 -19.58 1.90
C LYS A 597 -5.58 -18.41 2.24
N VAL A 598 -5.10 -17.71 1.23
CA VAL A 598 -4.17 -16.58 1.36
C VAL A 598 -4.69 -15.33 0.67
N MET A 599 -4.11 -14.17 1.00
CA MET A 599 -4.42 -12.88 0.39
C MET A 599 -3.14 -12.12 0.11
N GLN A 600 -3.04 -11.55 -1.08
CA GLN A 600 -2.03 -10.55 -1.43
C GLN A 600 -2.25 -9.27 -0.61
N THR A 601 -1.19 -8.74 -0.02
CA THR A 601 -1.27 -7.59 0.90
C THR A 601 -0.73 -6.29 0.32
N LYS A 602 -0.02 -6.37 -0.81
CA LYS A 602 0.56 -5.26 -1.57
C LYS A 602 0.26 -5.43 -3.05
N ASN A 603 0.31 -4.35 -3.83
CA ASN A 603 0.24 -4.48 -5.28
C ASN A 603 1.60 -4.95 -5.82
N ASN A 604 1.61 -6.05 -6.57
CA ASN A 604 2.78 -6.54 -7.28
C ASN A 604 2.46 -6.59 -8.77
N TYR A 605 2.95 -5.59 -9.52
CA TYR A 605 2.67 -5.43 -10.95
C TYR A 605 3.51 -6.36 -11.82
N ASP A 606 4.63 -6.85 -11.31
CA ASP A 606 5.62 -7.65 -12.02
C ASP A 606 5.34 -9.16 -11.90
N MET A 607 4.41 -9.56 -11.01
CA MET A 607 4.04 -10.95 -10.80
C MET A 607 3.31 -11.51 -12.01
N VAL A 608 3.91 -12.49 -12.68
CA VAL A 608 3.33 -13.16 -13.86
C VAL A 608 2.36 -14.25 -13.39
N TYR A 609 1.23 -14.37 -14.08
CA TYR A 609 0.27 -15.46 -13.88
C TYR A 609 -0.12 -16.08 -15.22
N SER A 610 -0.46 -17.36 -15.22
CA SER A 610 -1.08 -18.07 -16.33
C SER A 610 -2.51 -18.45 -15.99
N ARG A 611 -3.38 -18.56 -17.00
CA ARG A 611 -4.76 -19.04 -16.88
C ARG A 611 -4.94 -20.36 -17.57
N GLU A 612 -5.96 -21.12 -17.17
CA GLU A 612 -6.29 -22.39 -17.80
C GLU A 612 -6.60 -22.27 -19.31
N ASN A 613 -7.08 -21.13 -19.75
CA ASN A 613 -7.33 -20.86 -21.18
C ASN A 613 -6.05 -20.56 -21.99
N GLY A 614 -4.87 -20.59 -21.36
CA GLY A 614 -3.57 -20.32 -22.00
C GLY A 614 -3.25 -18.83 -22.16
N GLU A 615 -4.02 -17.93 -21.54
CA GLU A 615 -3.70 -16.50 -21.49
C GLU A 615 -2.77 -16.21 -20.30
N ASP A 616 -1.62 -15.63 -20.58
CA ASP A 616 -0.71 -15.11 -19.56
C ASP A 616 -1.02 -13.64 -19.29
N GLY A 617 -0.75 -13.23 -18.04
CA GLY A 617 -0.92 -11.84 -17.65
C GLY A 617 0.03 -11.45 -16.53
N MET A 618 0.01 -10.18 -16.16
CA MET A 618 0.85 -9.62 -15.12
C MET A 618 0.01 -8.86 -14.09
N GLY A 619 0.44 -8.96 -12.84
CA GLY A 619 -0.07 -8.20 -11.72
C GLY A 619 -1.02 -8.99 -10.81
N ILE A 620 -0.60 -9.12 -9.54
CA ILE A 620 -1.44 -9.58 -8.43
C ILE A 620 -1.56 -8.42 -7.45
N PHE A 621 -2.79 -8.13 -7.04
CA PHE A 621 -3.09 -6.87 -6.36
C PHE A 621 -3.49 -7.06 -4.91
N ASN A 622 -3.32 -6.01 -4.12
CA ASN A 622 -3.77 -5.98 -2.73
C ASN A 622 -5.26 -6.34 -2.63
N GLY A 623 -5.55 -7.36 -1.84
CA GLY A 623 -6.88 -7.92 -1.66
C GLY A 623 -7.17 -9.16 -2.51
N ASP A 624 -6.38 -9.49 -3.54
CA ASP A 624 -6.57 -10.71 -4.32
C ASP A 624 -6.40 -11.93 -3.40
N MET A 625 -7.36 -12.86 -3.47
CA MET A 625 -7.33 -14.09 -2.64
C MET A 625 -6.96 -15.28 -3.49
N GLY A 626 -6.20 -16.18 -2.88
CA GLY A 626 -5.78 -17.41 -3.53
C GLY A 626 -5.77 -18.61 -2.60
N ILE A 627 -5.52 -19.77 -3.19
CA ILE A 627 -5.32 -21.03 -2.50
C ILE A 627 -3.94 -21.57 -2.90
N ILE A 628 -3.16 -21.99 -1.92
CA ILE A 628 -1.85 -22.61 -2.15
C ILE A 628 -2.07 -24.02 -2.68
N GLU A 629 -1.67 -24.29 -3.92
CA GLU A 629 -1.78 -25.64 -4.53
C GLU A 629 -0.57 -26.51 -4.26
N SER A 630 0.63 -25.91 -4.28
CA SER A 630 1.87 -26.64 -4.02
C SER A 630 2.95 -25.75 -3.41
N ILE A 631 3.91 -26.35 -2.74
CA ILE A 631 5.08 -25.66 -2.17
C ILE A 631 6.32 -26.46 -2.57
N SER A 632 7.25 -25.81 -3.27
CA SER A 632 8.56 -26.36 -3.62
C SER A 632 9.66 -25.70 -2.78
N VAL A 633 10.15 -26.39 -1.77
CA VAL A 633 11.26 -25.91 -0.94
C VAL A 633 12.56 -25.85 -1.76
N ARG A 634 12.71 -26.78 -2.73
CA ARG A 634 13.88 -26.84 -3.61
C ARG A 634 13.98 -25.64 -4.52
N ASP A 635 12.86 -25.27 -5.15
CA ASP A 635 12.79 -24.16 -6.12
C ASP A 635 12.50 -22.83 -5.43
N LYS A 636 12.33 -22.83 -4.10
CA LYS A 636 12.02 -21.65 -3.25
C LYS A 636 10.78 -20.87 -3.75
N CYS A 637 9.75 -21.60 -4.15
CA CYS A 637 8.49 -21.02 -4.62
C CYS A 637 7.28 -21.83 -4.13
N MET A 638 6.10 -21.25 -4.28
CA MET A 638 4.82 -21.95 -4.11
C MET A 638 3.88 -21.59 -5.25
N ASN A 639 3.08 -22.54 -5.71
CA ASN A 639 2.04 -22.29 -6.70
C ASN A 639 0.77 -21.89 -5.97
N ILE A 640 0.24 -20.74 -6.33
CA ILE A 640 -0.98 -20.17 -5.75
C ILE A 640 -1.95 -19.87 -6.88
N VAL A 641 -3.19 -20.35 -6.77
CA VAL A 641 -4.26 -19.97 -7.69
C VAL A 641 -5.04 -18.82 -7.07
N PHE A 642 -4.87 -17.63 -7.63
CA PHE A 642 -5.60 -16.43 -7.24
C PHE A 642 -6.89 -16.29 -8.06
N ASP A 643 -7.93 -15.77 -7.43
CA ASP A 643 -9.23 -15.46 -8.08
C ASP A 643 -9.85 -16.62 -8.87
N GLU A 644 -9.53 -17.86 -8.51
CA GLU A 644 -10.02 -19.12 -9.10
C GLU A 644 -9.44 -19.46 -10.49
N ASP A 645 -8.69 -18.57 -11.14
CA ASP A 645 -8.22 -18.77 -12.51
C ASP A 645 -6.77 -18.33 -12.80
N LYS A 646 -6.10 -17.65 -11.87
CA LYS A 646 -4.74 -17.12 -12.05
C LYS A 646 -3.72 -17.98 -11.31
N LEU A 647 -3.06 -18.87 -11.99
CA LEU A 647 -1.95 -19.64 -11.43
C LEU A 647 -0.68 -18.80 -11.42
N VAL A 648 -0.08 -18.67 -10.24
CA VAL A 648 1.14 -17.90 -9.99
C VAL A 648 2.20 -18.78 -9.37
N GLU A 649 3.39 -18.81 -9.95
CA GLU A 649 4.60 -19.30 -9.29
C GLU A 649 5.12 -18.20 -8.37
N TYR A 650 4.81 -18.31 -7.07
CA TYR A 650 5.04 -17.27 -6.07
C TYR A 650 6.38 -17.48 -5.37
N PRO A 651 7.40 -16.62 -5.58
CA PRO A 651 8.72 -16.77 -4.98
C PRO A 651 8.70 -16.55 -3.46
N PHE A 652 9.54 -17.26 -2.71
CA PHE A 652 9.66 -17.05 -1.26
C PHE A 652 10.19 -15.67 -0.88
N THR A 653 10.87 -14.98 -1.78
CA THR A 653 11.32 -13.59 -1.60
C THR A 653 10.18 -12.59 -1.44
N ASN A 654 8.98 -12.92 -1.93
CA ASN A 654 7.80 -12.07 -1.89
C ASN A 654 6.80 -12.43 -0.79
N LEU A 655 7.13 -13.36 0.12
CA LEU A 655 6.21 -13.82 1.16
C LEU A 655 5.83 -12.74 2.20
N ASP A 656 6.56 -11.64 2.28
CA ASP A 656 6.17 -10.45 3.05
C ASP A 656 4.94 -9.71 2.46
N GLU A 657 4.54 -10.06 1.23
CA GLU A 657 3.35 -9.55 0.56
C GLU A 657 2.13 -10.46 0.73
N LEU A 658 2.27 -11.62 1.41
CA LEU A 658 1.24 -12.64 1.52
C LEU A 658 0.82 -12.86 2.98
N ASP A 659 -0.48 -12.92 3.25
CA ASP A 659 -1.06 -13.25 4.56
C ASP A 659 -2.05 -14.42 4.45
N LEU A 660 -2.28 -15.16 5.54
CA LEU A 660 -3.42 -16.08 5.64
C LEU A 660 -4.74 -15.31 5.61
N ALA A 661 -5.76 -15.85 4.93
CA ALA A 661 -7.00 -15.16 4.63
C ALA A 661 -8.29 -15.89 5.05
N TYR A 662 -8.24 -16.84 5.99
CA TYR A 662 -9.45 -17.38 6.62
C TYR A 662 -10.24 -16.31 7.35
N ALA A 663 -9.52 -15.41 8.03
CA ALA A 663 -10.03 -14.20 8.65
C ALA A 663 -9.27 -12.98 8.14
N ILE A 664 -9.99 -11.93 7.72
CA ILE A 664 -9.42 -10.65 7.27
C ILE A 664 -10.02 -9.49 8.06
N THR A 665 -9.39 -8.32 8.02
CA THR A 665 -9.99 -7.13 8.64
C THR A 665 -11.13 -6.58 7.79
N VAL A 666 -12.10 -5.91 8.42
CA VAL A 666 -13.20 -5.25 7.71
C VAL A 666 -12.67 -4.25 6.66
N HIS A 667 -11.58 -3.54 6.95
CA HIS A 667 -10.94 -2.64 5.97
C HIS A 667 -10.45 -3.39 4.72
N LYS A 668 -9.88 -4.59 4.89
CA LYS A 668 -9.42 -5.41 3.76
C LYS A 668 -10.57 -6.08 2.99
N SER A 669 -11.79 -6.05 3.50
CA SER A 669 -12.98 -6.56 2.80
C SER A 669 -13.68 -5.51 1.94
N GLN A 670 -13.28 -4.24 1.99
CA GLN A 670 -13.84 -3.19 1.15
C GLN A 670 -13.70 -3.55 -0.35
N GLY A 671 -14.72 -3.23 -1.15
CA GLY A 671 -14.79 -3.60 -2.57
C GLY A 671 -15.00 -5.10 -2.83
N SER A 672 -15.15 -5.93 -1.79
CA SER A 672 -15.44 -7.37 -1.89
C SER A 672 -16.82 -7.71 -1.37
N GLU A 673 -17.42 -8.79 -1.89
CA GLU A 673 -18.61 -9.42 -1.32
C GLU A 673 -18.35 -10.90 -1.12
N PHE A 674 -18.98 -11.48 -0.10
CA PHE A 674 -18.86 -12.88 0.24
C PHE A 674 -20.23 -13.51 0.42
N PRO A 675 -20.43 -14.77 0.00
CA PRO A 675 -21.71 -15.45 0.24
C PRO A 675 -22.09 -15.45 1.73
N ILE A 676 -21.18 -15.85 2.61
CA ILE A 676 -21.42 -15.92 4.05
C ILE A 676 -20.34 -15.13 4.79
N VAL A 677 -20.74 -14.21 5.65
CA VAL A 677 -19.87 -13.46 6.54
C VAL A 677 -20.07 -13.87 7.98
N ILE A 678 -19.00 -14.18 8.69
CA ILE A 678 -19.01 -14.39 10.14
C ILE A 678 -18.24 -13.23 10.78
N MET A 679 -18.86 -12.50 11.70
CA MET A 679 -18.20 -11.39 12.41
C MET A 679 -18.20 -11.62 13.91
N PRO A 680 -17.03 -11.77 14.56
CA PRO A 680 -16.93 -11.67 16.01
C PRO A 680 -17.22 -10.24 16.46
N VAL A 681 -18.20 -10.06 17.37
CA VAL A 681 -18.59 -8.78 17.95
C VAL A 681 -18.25 -8.76 19.42
N CYS A 682 -16.97 -8.60 19.71
CA CYS A 682 -16.39 -8.56 21.03
C CYS A 682 -16.05 -7.12 21.45
N SER A 683 -15.58 -6.92 22.69
CA SER A 683 -15.04 -5.63 23.10
C SER A 683 -13.72 -5.37 22.35
N PHE A 684 -13.67 -4.31 21.58
CA PHE A 684 -12.51 -3.83 20.84
C PHE A 684 -12.07 -2.45 21.34
N SER A 685 -10.97 -1.94 20.82
CA SER A 685 -10.59 -0.54 21.03
C SER A 685 -11.73 0.40 20.62
N PRO A 686 -12.03 1.47 21.38
CA PRO A 686 -13.09 2.42 21.04
C PRO A 686 -13.04 2.94 19.61
N MET A 687 -11.85 3.15 19.06
CA MET A 687 -11.63 3.58 17.68
C MET A 687 -12.19 2.60 16.63
N LEU A 688 -12.27 1.31 16.95
CA LEU A 688 -12.77 0.25 16.05
C LEU A 688 -14.24 -0.07 16.30
N MET A 689 -14.88 0.56 17.29
CA MET A 689 -16.30 0.36 17.59
C MET A 689 -17.14 1.48 16.97
N SER A 690 -17.06 1.64 15.65
CA SER A 690 -17.83 2.65 14.91
C SER A 690 -18.98 2.02 14.11
N ARG A 691 -20.02 2.83 13.89
CA ARG A 691 -21.21 2.47 13.08
C ARG A 691 -20.81 2.07 11.68
N ASN A 692 -19.95 2.84 11.02
CA ASN A 692 -19.53 2.59 9.62
C ASN A 692 -18.74 1.31 9.46
N LEU A 693 -17.90 0.96 10.46
CA LEU A 693 -17.19 -0.32 10.42
C LEU A 693 -18.17 -1.49 10.52
N PHE A 694 -19.15 -1.38 11.40
CA PHE A 694 -20.18 -2.41 11.55
C PHE A 694 -21.07 -2.50 10.31
N TYR A 695 -21.53 -1.37 9.80
CA TYR A 695 -22.30 -1.27 8.55
C TYR A 695 -21.53 -1.87 7.37
N THR A 696 -20.25 -1.48 7.20
CA THR A 696 -19.41 -2.04 6.14
C THR A 696 -19.26 -3.55 6.26
N ALA A 697 -19.07 -4.09 7.46
CA ALA A 697 -18.93 -5.53 7.66
C ALA A 697 -20.21 -6.29 7.29
N VAL A 698 -21.39 -5.80 7.71
CA VAL A 698 -22.69 -6.39 7.40
C VAL A 698 -22.97 -6.38 5.89
N THR A 699 -22.67 -5.25 5.24
CA THR A 699 -22.91 -5.07 3.80
C THR A 699 -21.92 -5.85 2.90
N ARG A 700 -20.91 -6.54 3.47
CA ARG A 700 -20.06 -7.46 2.72
C ARG A 700 -20.69 -8.83 2.48
N ALA A 701 -21.75 -9.17 3.19
CA ALA A 701 -22.45 -10.44 3.01
C ALA A 701 -23.50 -10.32 1.90
N ARG A 702 -23.52 -11.33 1.03
CA ARG A 702 -24.54 -11.46 -0.02
C ARG A 702 -25.74 -12.31 0.45
N ASP A 703 -25.46 -13.47 1.04
CA ASP A 703 -26.47 -14.49 1.32
C ASP A 703 -26.71 -14.68 2.83
N MET A 704 -25.68 -14.44 3.68
CA MET A 704 -25.84 -14.65 5.13
C MET A 704 -24.82 -13.86 5.96
N VAL A 705 -25.28 -13.29 7.09
CA VAL A 705 -24.46 -12.73 8.17
C VAL A 705 -24.65 -13.53 9.45
N VAL A 706 -23.54 -13.88 10.11
CA VAL A 706 -23.57 -14.47 11.46
C VAL A 706 -22.71 -13.62 12.40
N LEU A 707 -23.35 -12.90 13.31
CA LEU A 707 -22.69 -12.15 14.36
C LEU A 707 -22.47 -13.05 15.59
N VAL A 708 -21.25 -13.03 16.16
CA VAL A 708 -20.88 -13.90 17.30
C VAL A 708 -20.29 -13.05 18.42
N GLY A 709 -20.99 -12.90 19.54
CA GLY A 709 -20.42 -12.16 20.68
C GLY A 709 -21.44 -11.45 21.57
N SER A 710 -21.23 -10.17 21.84
CA SER A 710 -21.96 -9.37 22.81
C SER A 710 -22.94 -8.40 22.15
N GLU A 711 -24.20 -8.45 22.59
CA GLU A 711 -25.22 -7.50 22.19
C GLU A 711 -24.87 -6.05 22.59
N LYS A 712 -24.21 -5.87 23.75
CA LYS A 712 -23.72 -4.56 24.19
C LYS A 712 -22.70 -3.98 23.21
N THR A 713 -21.85 -4.83 22.61
CA THR A 713 -20.90 -4.38 21.60
C THR A 713 -21.62 -3.95 20.34
N ILE A 714 -22.63 -4.69 19.88
CA ILE A 714 -23.47 -4.31 18.73
C ILE A 714 -24.12 -2.96 18.98
N GLN A 715 -24.73 -2.79 20.18
CA GLN A 715 -25.32 -1.52 20.59
C GLN A 715 -24.32 -0.37 20.56
N ASN A 716 -23.15 -0.56 21.16
CA ASN A 716 -22.10 0.46 21.18
C ASN A 716 -21.66 0.85 19.76
N MET A 717 -21.43 -0.14 18.89
CA MET A 717 -21.05 0.13 17.49
C MET A 717 -22.15 0.87 16.74
N THR A 718 -23.40 0.47 16.88
CA THR A 718 -24.56 1.10 16.20
C THR A 718 -24.75 2.56 16.65
N MET A 719 -24.63 2.81 17.95
CA MET A 719 -24.82 4.17 18.51
C MET A 719 -23.62 5.08 18.30
N ASN A 720 -22.43 4.52 18.10
CA ASN A 720 -21.22 5.31 17.92
C ASN A 720 -21.14 5.87 16.50
N ASN A 721 -21.66 7.07 16.34
CA ASN A 721 -21.55 7.89 15.13
C ASN A 721 -20.34 8.83 15.16
N GLN A 722 -19.48 8.71 16.18
CA GLN A 722 -18.21 9.41 16.17
C GLN A 722 -17.35 8.81 15.04
N PHE A 723 -17.62 9.24 13.84
CA PHE A 723 -16.60 9.36 12.83
C PHE A 723 -15.45 10.09 13.53
N HIS A 724 -14.28 9.54 13.53
CA HIS A 724 -13.12 10.39 13.72
C HIS A 724 -13.24 11.44 12.64
N GLN A 725 -13.68 12.64 13.06
CA GLN A 725 -13.84 13.75 12.15
C GLN A 725 -12.49 13.97 11.49
N ARG A 726 -12.41 13.59 10.22
CA ARG A 726 -11.19 13.80 9.46
C ARG A 726 -11.04 15.29 9.26
N PHE A 727 -9.87 15.79 9.56
CA PHE A 727 -9.56 17.18 9.24
C PHE A 727 -9.30 17.27 7.73
N THR A 728 -10.31 17.71 6.97
CA THR A 728 -10.29 17.93 5.53
C THR A 728 -10.77 19.35 5.23
N GLY A 729 -10.22 19.99 4.22
CA GLY A 729 -10.63 21.33 3.77
C GLY A 729 -11.21 21.33 2.36
N LEU A 730 -11.57 20.16 1.84
CA LEU A 730 -12.09 20.05 0.47
C LEU A 730 -13.49 20.69 0.33
N THR A 731 -14.35 20.55 1.34
CA THR A 731 -15.68 21.15 1.37
C THR A 731 -15.61 22.66 1.16
N GLU A 732 -14.78 23.36 1.97
CA GLU A 732 -14.62 24.81 1.90
C GLU A 732 -13.99 25.25 0.58
N LYS A 733 -12.99 24.51 0.09
CA LYS A 733 -12.34 24.80 -1.20
C LYS A 733 -13.32 24.66 -2.36
N LEU A 734 -14.20 23.66 -2.35
CA LEU A 734 -15.26 23.51 -3.36
C LEU A 734 -16.22 24.70 -3.36
N VAL A 735 -16.68 25.10 -2.17
CA VAL A 735 -17.58 26.26 -2.01
C VAL A 735 -16.90 27.58 -2.45
N ALA A 736 -15.64 27.77 -2.02
CA ALA A 736 -14.89 28.98 -2.37
C ALA A 736 -14.62 29.07 -3.88
N VAL A 737 -14.23 27.99 -4.52
CA VAL A 737 -13.99 27.95 -5.97
C VAL A 737 -15.28 28.19 -6.73
N LYS A 738 -16.40 27.57 -6.33
CA LYS A 738 -17.71 27.79 -6.98
C LYS A 738 -18.12 29.25 -6.91
N LYS A 739 -17.97 29.89 -5.73
CA LYS A 739 -18.29 31.33 -5.53
C LYS A 739 -17.42 32.21 -6.41
N PHE A 740 -16.11 31.94 -6.45
CA PHE A 740 -15.18 32.72 -7.28
C PHE A 740 -15.51 32.65 -8.77
N VAL A 741 -15.95 31.49 -9.26
CA VAL A 741 -16.34 31.34 -10.67
C VAL A 741 -17.64 32.07 -10.96
N ALA A 742 -18.66 31.99 -10.09
CA ALA A 742 -19.93 32.70 -10.23
C ALA A 742 -19.72 34.22 -10.28
N GLU A 743 -18.87 34.79 -9.38
CA GLU A 743 -18.52 36.19 -9.37
C GLU A 743 -17.82 36.68 -10.66
N LYS A 744 -17.04 35.80 -11.29
CA LYS A 744 -16.42 36.12 -12.60
C LYS A 744 -17.40 36.10 -13.75
N GLU A 745 -18.38 35.19 -13.74
CA GLU A 745 -19.43 35.14 -14.76
C GLU A 745 -20.39 36.33 -14.67
N GLU A 746 -20.70 36.80 -13.47
CA GLU A 746 -21.52 38.00 -13.26
C GLU A 746 -20.80 39.29 -13.71
N ASN A 747 -19.47 39.33 -13.70
CA ASN A 747 -18.65 40.48 -14.08
C ASN A 747 -18.17 40.44 -15.55
N SER A 748 -18.50 39.38 -16.30
CA SER A 748 -18.17 39.21 -17.73
C SER A 748 -19.36 39.42 -18.62
#